data_18134b133318a3138f42698905d54ae9
#
_entry.id   18134b133318a3138f42698905d54ae9
#
_cell.length_a   1.000
_cell.length_b   1.000
_cell.length_c   1.000
_cell.angle_alpha   90.00
_cell.angle_beta   90.00
_cell.angle_gamma   90.00
#
_symmetry.space_group_name_H-M   'P 1'
#
loop_
_entity.id
_entity.type
_entity.pdbx_description
1 polymer ?
#
loop_
_entity_poly.entity_id
_entity_poly.type
_entity_poly.pdbx_seq_one_letter_code
_entity_poly.pdbx_strand_id
1 'polypeptide(L)'
;MIVSTGSTQAWNDNAHRNARLATCWLLAACLALLAIGTARADSTLNPSLLPEVQSATFEVVAAKPKDTLTYEKPLPMDLLPYQERTDKYYSIGTAFAIGPNTYVTAAHVFMVGYQSLWGPPELRDASGKVYAIDKIEKFALRRDFVVFSLKDPPKVTPLAIDAKPALNQVVYSVGNALGTGVVIRNGLYTSDTPEAQDGKWKWIRFSAAASPGNSGGPLLDQNGKVIGVVLMKSPNENLNYALPMSEVLDAPRDLARFDKRMAYQFDVFDSTITGTFKGQFKLPLSISDFFADYARAFHAYLDSQLKALLAQQSANLFPNGDGAHQLLYSGPSMDDFPQLVTRNSDGVWVANGKSTIRITLPANGYISGGVADHNILFHLRKPDNIPEASFHHDPKGVMDMLLKTGFMKRGIGPERILVTSLGNPGETGAWTDRWGRHWQTWRWPVPYANGFVSLFALPTPDGYAILMRIEPAASRHDTTINMQALTDFVSLPFDGTLAQWKAFLADPKLLPDAFKNIRIDFDYGKSFRYDSSRLAFSFTPALQKIEPDSMLTLGFTFFPESDGKVTWGVGQVWLAEDNHDHHWLSLLRNQAPPADLDDSYQSFWKKVVSRQHPYDALAYNESDMTKINAVVPPPHDDKPSVLYTAYVYQPGTQPQAEMKQKIDALLKNVKVKEQ
;
A
#
# COMPACT_ATOMS: atom_id res chain seq x y z
N MET A 1 -6.92 -6.45 -71.22
CA MET A 1 -6.99 -6.13 -72.63
C MET A 1 -5.98 -7.01 -73.36
N ILE A 2 -6.50 -7.92 -74.17
CA ILE A 2 -5.97 -8.46 -75.44
C ILE A 2 -4.69 -9.33 -75.30
N VAL A 3 -4.78 -10.65 -75.33
CA VAL A 3 -4.98 -11.67 -76.37
C VAL A 3 -3.88 -11.62 -77.50
N SER A 4 -3.07 -12.67 -77.62
CA SER A 4 -3.22 -13.80 -78.57
C SER A 4 -1.88 -14.52 -78.72
N THR A 5 -1.89 -15.76 -78.58
CA THR A 5 -2.01 -16.91 -79.55
C THR A 5 -0.72 -17.32 -80.24
N GLY A 6 -0.48 -18.60 -80.18
CA GLY A 6 0.12 -19.47 -81.17
C GLY A 6 1.61 -19.77 -80.90
N SER A 7 2.08 -20.97 -80.94
CA SER A 7 1.68 -22.13 -81.70
C SER A 7 2.37 -23.41 -81.19
N THR A 8 1.63 -24.46 -81.25
CA THR A 8 2.06 -25.86 -81.10
C THR A 8 3.06 -26.28 -82.19
N GLN A 9 4.17 -26.93 -81.78
CA GLN A 9 4.80 -28.10 -82.42
C GLN A 9 6.25 -28.24 -82.01
N ALA A 10 6.52 -29.09 -81.06
CA ALA A 10 7.79 -29.82 -80.80
C ALA A 10 7.65 -30.75 -79.55
N TRP A 11 6.69 -31.62 -79.63
CA TRP A 11 6.53 -32.66 -78.65
C TRP A 11 6.70 -34.00 -79.38
N ASN A 12 7.84 -34.66 -79.28
CA ASN A 12 7.91 -36.15 -79.26
C ASN A 12 9.30 -36.77 -79.07
N ASP A 13 10.41 -36.07 -78.94
CA ASP A 13 11.70 -36.78 -78.78
C ASP A 13 12.43 -36.60 -77.42
N ASN A 14 11.87 -35.85 -76.51
CA ASN A 14 12.48 -35.66 -75.17
C ASN A 14 11.82 -36.50 -74.05
N ALA A 15 10.73 -37.22 -74.27
CA ALA A 15 9.99 -37.92 -73.22
C ALA A 15 10.74 -39.13 -72.61
N HIS A 16 11.51 -39.85 -73.42
CA HIS A 16 12.23 -41.05 -72.94
C HIS A 16 13.56 -40.76 -72.27
N ARG A 17 14.16 -39.61 -72.48
CA ARG A 17 15.42 -39.19 -71.83
C ARG A 17 15.15 -38.56 -70.49
N ASN A 18 14.07 -37.83 -70.35
CA ASN A 18 13.65 -37.18 -69.10
C ASN A 18 13.04 -38.18 -68.11
N ALA A 19 12.38 -39.22 -68.56
CA ALA A 19 11.85 -40.29 -67.68
C ALA A 19 12.96 -41.05 -66.94
N ARG A 20 14.09 -41.33 -67.58
CA ARG A 20 15.24 -42.01 -66.94
C ARG A 20 16.00 -41.08 -65.97
N LEU A 21 16.13 -39.80 -66.26
CA LEU A 21 16.70 -38.81 -65.36
C LEU A 21 15.77 -38.54 -64.19
N ALA A 22 14.47 -38.44 -64.37
CA ALA A 22 13.50 -38.28 -63.28
C ALA A 22 13.48 -39.49 -62.32
N THR A 23 13.62 -40.72 -62.86
CA THR A 23 13.66 -41.92 -62.04
C THR A 23 14.98 -42.02 -61.21
N CYS A 24 16.10 -41.58 -61.78
CA CYS A 24 17.37 -41.48 -61.06
C CYS A 24 17.36 -40.37 -59.97
N TRP A 25 16.73 -39.24 -60.25
CA TRP A 25 16.56 -38.18 -59.26
C TRP A 25 15.57 -38.57 -58.13
N LEU A 26 14.49 -39.29 -58.42
CA LEU A 26 13.57 -39.84 -57.46
C LEU A 26 14.22 -40.93 -56.60
N LEU A 27 15.05 -41.83 -57.17
CA LEU A 27 15.82 -42.81 -56.40
C LEU A 27 16.92 -42.17 -55.57
N ALA A 28 17.60 -41.13 -56.06
CA ALA A 28 18.57 -40.36 -55.31
C ALA A 28 17.91 -39.53 -54.17
N ALA A 29 16.71 -38.96 -54.41
CA ALA A 29 15.92 -38.28 -53.39
C ALA A 29 15.34 -39.25 -52.34
N CYS A 30 14.91 -40.45 -52.75
CA CYS A 30 14.48 -41.48 -51.80
C CYS A 30 15.66 -42.04 -50.98
N LEU A 31 16.85 -42.23 -51.59
CA LEU A 31 18.05 -42.60 -50.87
C LEU A 31 18.59 -41.48 -49.96
N ALA A 32 18.47 -40.22 -50.35
CA ALA A 32 18.77 -39.07 -49.50
C ALA A 32 17.74 -38.92 -48.37
N LEU A 33 16.47 -39.24 -48.58
CA LEU A 33 15.42 -39.29 -47.56
C LEU A 33 15.58 -40.51 -46.61
N LEU A 34 16.16 -41.59 -47.05
CA LEU A 34 16.53 -42.75 -46.21
C LEU A 34 17.87 -42.55 -45.48
N ALA A 35 18.73 -41.64 -45.96
CA ALA A 35 19.97 -41.24 -45.31
C ALA A 35 19.79 -40.02 -44.37
N ILE A 36 18.60 -39.40 -44.33
CA ILE A 36 18.17 -38.63 -43.19
C ILE A 36 17.85 -39.68 -42.13
N GLY A 37 18.93 -40.32 -41.66
CA GLY A 37 18.91 -41.03 -40.40
C GLY A 37 18.21 -40.14 -39.42
N THR A 38 17.22 -40.66 -38.79
CA THR A 38 16.53 -40.06 -37.67
C THR A 38 17.56 -39.44 -36.72
N ALA A 39 17.99 -38.21 -36.99
CA ALA A 39 18.41 -37.33 -35.93
C ALA A 39 17.15 -37.13 -35.08
N ARG A 40 16.73 -38.18 -34.38
CA ARG A 40 15.92 -37.99 -33.19
C ARG A 40 16.82 -37.19 -32.28
N ALA A 41 16.69 -35.89 -32.33
CA ALA A 41 16.99 -35.13 -31.16
C ALA A 41 16.06 -35.73 -30.10
N ASP A 42 16.59 -36.60 -29.25
CA ASP A 42 15.89 -37.08 -28.06
C ASP A 42 15.63 -35.88 -27.22
N SER A 43 14.53 -35.20 -27.50
CA SER A 43 14.09 -34.01 -26.80
C SER A 43 13.44 -34.36 -25.45
N THR A 44 13.36 -35.60 -25.11
CA THR A 44 12.78 -36.14 -23.87
C THR A 44 13.87 -36.69 -22.95
N LEU A 45 13.74 -36.42 -21.64
CA LEU A 45 14.58 -37.02 -20.63
C LEU A 45 14.46 -38.54 -20.73
N ASN A 46 15.59 -39.26 -20.58
CA ASN A 46 15.59 -40.74 -20.63
C ASN A 46 14.50 -41.28 -19.67
N PRO A 47 13.53 -42.06 -20.19
CA PRO A 47 12.41 -42.57 -19.38
C PRO A 47 12.85 -43.36 -18.13
N SER A 48 14.02 -43.99 -18.16
CA SER A 48 14.55 -44.73 -17.00
C SER A 48 14.88 -43.84 -15.79
N LEU A 49 15.10 -42.53 -16.01
CA LEU A 49 15.38 -41.55 -14.95
C LEU A 49 14.12 -40.96 -14.34
N LEU A 50 12.96 -41.08 -15.00
CA LEU A 50 11.71 -40.46 -14.55
C LEU A 50 11.28 -40.83 -13.11
N PRO A 51 11.34 -42.13 -12.70
CA PRO A 51 10.97 -42.52 -11.34
C PRO A 51 11.86 -41.87 -10.27
N GLU A 52 13.16 -41.77 -10.53
CA GLU A 52 14.11 -41.13 -9.61
C GLU A 52 13.84 -39.62 -9.51
N VAL A 53 13.76 -38.94 -10.65
CA VAL A 53 13.47 -37.48 -10.70
C VAL A 53 12.15 -37.15 -10.02
N GLN A 54 11.10 -37.93 -10.28
CA GLN A 54 9.78 -37.71 -9.68
C GLN A 54 9.79 -37.96 -8.19
N SER A 55 10.46 -39.00 -7.70
CA SER A 55 10.51 -39.32 -6.26
C SER A 55 11.36 -38.33 -5.46
N ALA A 56 12.38 -37.72 -6.08
CA ALA A 56 13.27 -36.76 -5.45
C ALA A 56 12.81 -35.30 -5.59
N THR A 57 11.73 -35.05 -6.34
CA THR A 57 11.13 -33.68 -6.54
C THR A 57 9.83 -33.58 -5.78
N PHE A 58 9.72 -32.54 -5.00
CA PHE A 58 8.60 -32.27 -4.11
C PHE A 58 7.92 -30.93 -4.46
N GLU A 59 6.65 -30.89 -4.24
CA GLU A 59 5.92 -29.63 -4.22
C GLU A 59 6.13 -28.94 -2.88
N VAL A 60 6.37 -27.62 -2.88
CA VAL A 60 6.33 -26.81 -1.67
C VAL A 60 4.91 -26.29 -1.50
N VAL A 61 4.34 -26.55 -0.34
CA VAL A 61 2.93 -26.23 -0.04
C VAL A 61 2.81 -25.46 1.26
N ALA A 62 1.71 -24.70 1.37
CA ALA A 62 1.31 -24.06 2.62
C ALA A 62 -0.18 -24.36 2.90
N ALA A 63 -0.51 -24.73 4.13
CA ALA A 63 -1.89 -25.06 4.48
C ALA A 63 -2.82 -23.84 4.29
N LYS A 64 -3.97 -24.07 3.66
CA LYS A 64 -4.99 -23.02 3.49
C LYS A 64 -5.61 -22.67 4.83
N PRO A 65 -5.65 -21.37 5.21
CA PRO A 65 -6.34 -20.93 6.40
C PRO A 65 -7.85 -21.08 6.22
N LYS A 66 -8.55 -21.13 7.35
CA LYS A 66 -10.01 -21.05 7.33
C LYS A 66 -10.41 -19.64 6.90
N ASP A 67 -11.33 -19.56 5.93
CA ASP A 67 -11.96 -18.29 5.58
C ASP A 67 -12.93 -17.87 6.68
N THR A 68 -12.70 -16.72 7.28
CA THR A 68 -13.50 -16.14 8.37
C THR A 68 -14.29 -14.92 7.93
N LEU A 69 -14.21 -14.56 6.65
CA LEU A 69 -14.86 -13.37 6.11
C LEU A 69 -16.31 -13.64 5.78
N THR A 70 -17.12 -12.58 5.77
CA THR A 70 -18.51 -12.63 5.31
C THR A 70 -18.63 -11.97 3.94
N TYR A 71 -19.46 -12.54 3.09
CA TYR A 71 -19.63 -12.12 1.71
C TYR A 71 -21.11 -11.78 1.42
N GLU A 72 -21.37 -10.95 0.39
CA GLU A 72 -22.72 -10.58 -0.04
C GLU A 72 -23.56 -11.76 -0.52
N LYS A 73 -22.88 -12.80 -1.06
CA LYS A 73 -23.48 -14.07 -1.52
C LYS A 73 -22.49 -15.22 -1.30
N PRO A 74 -22.94 -16.48 -1.29
CA PRO A 74 -22.03 -17.62 -1.22
C PRO A 74 -20.98 -17.56 -2.33
N LEU A 75 -19.73 -17.95 -1.99
CA LEU A 75 -18.64 -17.97 -2.96
C LEU A 75 -18.90 -19.06 -4.02
N PRO A 76 -18.84 -18.73 -5.32
CA PRO A 76 -19.03 -19.69 -6.41
C PRO A 76 -17.77 -20.55 -6.61
N MET A 77 -17.47 -21.41 -5.63
CA MET A 77 -16.24 -22.22 -5.61
C MET A 77 -16.17 -23.21 -6.78
N ASP A 78 -17.30 -23.54 -7.39
CA ASP A 78 -17.42 -24.38 -8.60
C ASP A 78 -16.75 -23.74 -9.84
N LEU A 79 -16.57 -22.42 -9.85
CA LEU A 79 -15.84 -21.71 -10.89
C LEU A 79 -14.30 -21.90 -10.80
N LEU A 80 -13.79 -22.39 -9.66
CA LEU A 80 -12.38 -22.71 -9.51
C LEU A 80 -12.05 -24.08 -10.10
N PRO A 81 -10.83 -24.29 -10.60
CA PRO A 81 -10.34 -25.60 -10.98
C PRO A 81 -10.52 -26.63 -9.86
N TYR A 82 -10.81 -27.89 -10.24
CA TYR A 82 -11.09 -28.95 -9.26
C TYR A 82 -10.02 -29.07 -8.18
N GLN A 83 -8.75 -29.09 -8.56
CA GLN A 83 -7.64 -29.16 -7.62
C GLN A 83 -7.62 -27.95 -6.65
N GLU A 84 -7.78 -26.71 -7.19
CA GLU A 84 -7.74 -25.51 -6.36
C GLU A 84 -8.85 -25.50 -5.30
N ARG A 85 -10.04 -25.96 -5.64
CA ARG A 85 -11.19 -25.98 -4.71
C ARG A 85 -11.15 -27.14 -3.71
N THR A 86 -10.49 -28.26 -4.03
CA THR A 86 -10.47 -29.47 -3.19
C THR A 86 -9.19 -29.66 -2.39
N ASP A 87 -8.09 -29.06 -2.81
CA ASP A 87 -6.81 -29.12 -2.10
C ASP A 87 -6.87 -28.31 -0.81
N LYS A 88 -6.35 -28.88 0.28
CA LYS A 88 -6.19 -28.24 1.58
C LYS A 88 -4.99 -27.31 1.66
N TYR A 89 -4.17 -27.31 0.62
CA TYR A 89 -2.93 -26.54 0.56
C TYR A 89 -2.92 -25.60 -0.65
N TYR A 90 -2.18 -24.50 -0.51
CA TYR A 90 -1.72 -23.71 -1.63
C TYR A 90 -0.40 -24.27 -2.14
N SER A 91 -0.26 -24.46 -3.43
CA SER A 91 1.02 -24.76 -4.08
C SER A 91 1.82 -23.48 -4.22
N ILE A 92 3.01 -23.42 -3.61
CA ILE A 92 3.83 -22.18 -3.58
C ILE A 92 5.16 -22.33 -4.31
N GLY A 93 5.56 -23.56 -4.68
CA GLY A 93 6.79 -23.80 -5.43
C GLY A 93 7.18 -25.26 -5.47
N THR A 94 8.44 -25.49 -5.78
CA THR A 94 9.05 -26.82 -5.90
C THR A 94 10.33 -26.90 -5.07
N ALA A 95 10.64 -28.08 -4.56
CA ALA A 95 11.92 -28.42 -3.90
C ALA A 95 12.42 -29.78 -4.37
N PHE A 96 13.69 -30.07 -4.15
CA PHE A 96 14.27 -31.37 -4.53
C PHE A 96 15.33 -31.82 -3.53
N ALA A 97 15.52 -33.14 -3.46
CA ALA A 97 16.49 -33.79 -2.57
C ALA A 97 17.88 -33.84 -3.23
N ILE A 98 18.92 -33.42 -2.50
CA ILE A 98 20.33 -33.48 -2.88
C ILE A 98 21.17 -34.34 -1.91
N GLY A 99 20.56 -34.85 -0.88
CA GLY A 99 21.15 -35.73 0.14
C GLY A 99 20.08 -36.52 0.87
N PRO A 100 20.44 -37.44 1.76
CA PRO A 100 19.49 -38.33 2.44
C PRO A 100 18.40 -37.56 3.25
N ASN A 101 18.74 -36.42 3.80
CA ASN A 101 17.81 -35.46 4.46
C ASN A 101 18.24 -34.04 4.17
N THR A 102 18.59 -33.74 2.92
CA THR A 102 19.02 -32.39 2.50
C THR A 102 18.25 -32.00 1.27
N TYR A 103 17.47 -30.93 1.37
CA TYR A 103 16.56 -30.43 0.34
C TYR A 103 16.90 -28.99 -0.01
N VAL A 104 16.62 -28.64 -1.27
CA VAL A 104 16.84 -27.28 -1.80
C VAL A 104 15.56 -26.75 -2.40
N THR A 105 15.29 -25.47 -2.17
CA THR A 105 14.28 -24.68 -2.89
C THR A 105 14.75 -23.23 -3.05
N ALA A 106 13.98 -22.42 -3.77
CA ALA A 106 14.21 -20.99 -3.86
C ALA A 106 13.90 -20.29 -2.53
N ALA A 107 14.70 -19.26 -2.17
CA ALA A 107 14.44 -18.50 -0.96
C ALA A 107 13.10 -17.75 -1.02
N HIS A 108 12.72 -17.19 -2.17
CA HIS A 108 11.43 -16.51 -2.32
C HIS A 108 10.22 -17.45 -2.14
N VAL A 109 10.35 -18.74 -2.49
CA VAL A 109 9.31 -19.76 -2.20
C VAL A 109 9.21 -20.00 -0.71
N PHE A 110 10.33 -20.21 -0.03
CA PHE A 110 10.37 -20.42 1.42
C PHE A 110 9.87 -19.18 2.20
N MET A 111 10.23 -17.99 1.75
CA MET A 111 9.87 -16.72 2.39
C MET A 111 8.38 -16.37 2.28
N VAL A 112 7.57 -17.11 1.50
CA VAL A 112 6.10 -17.02 1.56
C VAL A 112 5.59 -17.31 3.00
N GLY A 113 6.31 -18.13 3.77
CA GLY A 113 6.00 -18.37 5.18
C GLY A 113 6.37 -17.23 6.14
N TYR A 114 7.11 -16.21 5.69
CA TYR A 114 7.50 -15.08 6.53
C TYR A 114 6.30 -14.20 6.86
N GLN A 115 5.99 -14.06 8.15
CA GLN A 115 4.80 -13.32 8.66
C GLN A 115 3.48 -13.75 8.01
N SER A 116 3.43 -14.95 7.44
CA SER A 116 2.30 -15.46 6.69
C SER A 116 1.08 -15.74 7.57
N LEU A 117 -0.11 -15.51 7.02
CA LEU A 117 -1.39 -15.98 7.54
C LEU A 117 -1.72 -17.43 7.10
N TRP A 118 -0.92 -17.97 6.18
CA TRP A 118 -1.00 -19.38 5.75
C TRP A 118 -0.18 -20.25 6.69
N GLY A 119 -0.31 -21.58 6.57
CA GLY A 119 0.57 -22.51 7.29
C GLY A 119 2.04 -22.32 6.89
N PRO A 120 2.98 -22.84 7.69
CA PRO A 120 4.38 -22.82 7.33
C PRO A 120 4.62 -23.60 6.03
N PRO A 121 5.70 -23.31 5.26
CA PRO A 121 6.09 -24.12 4.13
C PRO A 121 6.37 -25.57 4.53
N GLU A 122 5.82 -26.51 3.76
CA GLU A 122 5.98 -27.96 3.93
C GLU A 122 6.25 -28.59 2.56
N LEU A 123 6.82 -29.79 2.53
CA LEU A 123 7.00 -30.54 1.30
C LEU A 123 5.88 -31.56 1.11
N ARG A 124 5.37 -31.69 -0.11
CA ARG A 124 4.39 -32.70 -0.51
C ARG A 124 4.99 -33.58 -1.60
N ASP A 125 4.97 -34.91 -1.42
CA ASP A 125 5.42 -35.87 -2.42
C ASP A 125 4.33 -36.20 -3.46
N ALA A 126 4.68 -36.98 -4.46
CA ALA A 126 3.75 -37.39 -5.53
C ALA A 126 2.57 -38.24 -5.03
N SER A 127 2.66 -38.85 -3.85
CA SER A 127 1.54 -39.59 -3.22
C SER A 127 0.57 -38.68 -2.48
N GLY A 128 0.91 -37.40 -2.34
CA GLY A 128 0.14 -36.39 -1.56
C GLY A 128 0.49 -36.31 -0.08
N LYS A 129 1.47 -37.10 0.38
CA LYS A 129 1.97 -37.07 1.76
C LYS A 129 2.78 -35.80 1.99
N VAL A 130 2.49 -35.11 3.12
CA VAL A 130 3.12 -33.85 3.51
C VAL A 130 4.15 -34.07 4.62
N TYR A 131 5.27 -33.38 4.52
CA TYR A 131 6.43 -33.49 5.39
C TYR A 131 6.80 -32.11 5.94
N ALA A 132 6.88 -32.01 7.26
CA ALA A 132 7.27 -30.75 7.93
C ALA A 132 8.77 -30.52 7.81
N ILE A 133 9.18 -29.29 7.55
CA ILE A 133 10.58 -28.86 7.61
C ILE A 133 11.06 -28.88 9.06
N ASP A 134 12.28 -29.37 9.28
CA ASP A 134 12.91 -29.40 10.61
C ASP A 134 13.81 -28.18 10.81
N LYS A 135 14.88 -28.09 10.04
CA LYS A 135 15.89 -27.03 10.22
C LYS A 135 16.30 -26.41 8.91
N ILE A 136 16.60 -25.13 8.96
CA ILE A 136 17.25 -24.37 7.89
C ILE A 136 18.75 -24.49 8.10
N GLU A 137 19.49 -24.97 7.09
CA GLU A 137 20.92 -25.27 7.15
C GLU A 137 21.79 -24.27 6.39
N LYS A 138 21.29 -23.74 5.25
CA LYS A 138 21.90 -22.65 4.49
C LYS A 138 20.80 -21.69 3.99
N PHE A 139 21.12 -20.44 3.91
CA PHE A 139 20.22 -19.44 3.34
C PHE A 139 21.00 -18.28 2.72
N ALA A 140 20.63 -17.91 1.49
CA ALA A 140 21.20 -16.74 0.84
C ALA A 140 20.10 -15.96 0.10
N LEU A 141 19.71 -14.80 0.65
CA LEU A 141 18.61 -13.99 0.11
C LEU A 141 18.89 -13.50 -1.32
N ARG A 142 20.12 -13.05 -1.60
CA ARG A 142 20.48 -12.51 -2.92
C ARG A 142 20.63 -13.59 -3.96
N ARG A 143 21.20 -14.77 -3.60
CA ARG A 143 21.29 -15.93 -4.46
C ARG A 143 19.97 -16.67 -4.61
N ASP A 144 19.01 -16.33 -3.78
CA ASP A 144 17.64 -16.82 -3.80
C ASP A 144 17.55 -18.35 -3.65
N PHE A 145 18.22 -18.90 -2.62
CA PHE A 145 18.07 -20.30 -2.26
C PHE A 145 18.05 -20.53 -0.75
N VAL A 146 17.49 -21.66 -0.36
CA VAL A 146 17.51 -22.21 0.99
C VAL A 146 17.80 -23.71 0.93
N VAL A 147 18.65 -24.20 1.85
CA VAL A 147 18.90 -25.63 2.11
C VAL A 147 18.33 -25.95 3.48
N PHE A 148 17.60 -27.06 3.57
CA PHE A 148 16.89 -27.45 4.78
C PHE A 148 16.74 -28.95 4.92
N SER A 149 16.38 -29.43 6.12
CA SER A 149 16.06 -30.80 6.45
C SER A 149 14.58 -30.98 6.81
N LEU A 150 14.08 -32.21 6.79
CA LEU A 150 12.72 -32.59 7.21
C LEU A 150 12.77 -33.33 8.55
N LYS A 151 11.65 -33.21 9.33
CA LYS A 151 11.51 -33.93 10.60
C LYS A 151 11.50 -35.45 10.40
N ASP A 152 10.69 -35.91 9.43
CA ASP A 152 10.52 -37.33 9.11
C ASP A 152 10.73 -37.51 7.59
N PRO A 153 12.01 -37.54 7.13
CA PRO A 153 12.30 -37.55 5.70
C PRO A 153 11.82 -38.83 5.02
N PRO A 154 11.26 -38.74 3.81
CA PRO A 154 10.99 -39.94 3.00
C PRO A 154 12.29 -40.64 2.54
N LYS A 155 12.21 -41.93 2.32
CA LYS A 155 13.32 -42.68 1.68
C LYS A 155 13.31 -42.43 0.18
N VAL A 156 14.16 -41.53 -0.28
CA VAL A 156 14.34 -41.22 -1.72
C VAL A 156 15.82 -41.29 -2.11
N THR A 157 16.10 -41.60 -3.36
CA THR A 157 17.44 -41.45 -3.92
C THR A 157 17.63 -39.94 -4.24
N PRO A 158 18.63 -39.30 -3.63
CA PRO A 158 18.91 -37.87 -3.95
C PRO A 158 19.37 -37.74 -5.40
N LEU A 159 19.00 -36.60 -6.04
CA LEU A 159 19.48 -36.28 -7.38
C LEU A 159 21.00 -36.04 -7.37
N ALA A 160 21.69 -36.65 -8.32
CA ALA A 160 23.10 -36.39 -8.56
C ALA A 160 23.30 -34.94 -9.06
N ILE A 161 24.44 -34.35 -8.77
CA ILE A 161 24.72 -32.94 -9.12
C ILE A 161 25.82 -32.88 -10.18
N ASP A 162 25.63 -32.04 -11.20
CA ASP A 162 26.69 -31.55 -12.08
C ASP A 162 26.95 -30.06 -11.80
N ALA A 163 28.03 -29.76 -11.12
CA ALA A 163 28.42 -28.40 -10.77
C ALA A 163 29.12 -27.61 -11.91
N LYS A 164 29.41 -28.28 -13.02
CA LYS A 164 30.12 -27.69 -14.17
C LYS A 164 29.43 -28.02 -15.50
N PRO A 165 28.17 -27.58 -15.67
CA PRO A 165 27.42 -27.88 -16.88
C PRO A 165 28.03 -27.21 -18.10
N ALA A 166 27.83 -27.84 -19.28
CA ALA A 166 28.31 -27.28 -20.54
C ALA A 166 27.26 -26.38 -21.20
N LEU A 167 27.69 -25.24 -21.73
CA LEU A 167 26.87 -24.37 -22.52
C LEU A 167 26.31 -25.10 -23.76
N ASN A 168 25.10 -24.74 -24.20
CA ASN A 168 24.40 -25.28 -25.35
C ASN A 168 24.00 -26.77 -25.24
N GLN A 169 24.01 -27.34 -24.03
CA GLN A 169 23.45 -28.67 -23.79
C GLN A 169 21.93 -28.64 -23.62
N VAL A 170 21.28 -29.79 -23.87
CA VAL A 170 19.86 -29.98 -23.56
C VAL A 170 19.68 -30.01 -22.05
N VAL A 171 18.69 -29.28 -21.59
CA VAL A 171 18.34 -29.17 -20.17
C VAL A 171 16.85 -29.41 -19.95
N TYR A 172 16.49 -29.81 -18.73
CA TYR A 172 15.10 -30.09 -18.34
C TYR A 172 14.74 -29.32 -17.09
N SER A 173 13.72 -28.46 -17.21
CA SER A 173 13.10 -27.80 -16.06
C SER A 173 12.08 -28.75 -15.44
N VAL A 174 12.23 -29.03 -14.16
CA VAL A 174 11.34 -29.92 -13.40
C VAL A 174 10.63 -29.11 -12.29
N GLY A 175 9.33 -29.31 -12.16
CA GLY A 175 8.61 -28.65 -11.09
C GLY A 175 7.09 -28.77 -11.21
N ASN A 176 6.39 -28.28 -10.20
CA ASN A 176 4.93 -28.33 -10.12
C ASN A 176 4.32 -27.08 -10.76
N ALA A 177 4.36 -27.03 -12.09
CA ALA A 177 3.81 -25.91 -12.84
C ALA A 177 2.31 -25.70 -12.53
N LEU A 178 1.95 -24.55 -12.00
CA LEU A 178 0.58 -24.16 -11.70
C LEU A 178 -0.15 -25.11 -10.72
N GLY A 179 0.58 -25.86 -9.90
CA GLY A 179 -0.01 -26.80 -8.95
C GLY A 179 -0.65 -28.04 -9.55
N THR A 180 -0.33 -28.38 -10.82
CA THR A 180 -0.98 -29.48 -11.55
C THR A 180 -0.22 -30.80 -11.48
N GLY A 181 0.81 -30.90 -10.64
CA GLY A 181 1.72 -32.03 -10.52
C GLY A 181 3.10 -31.74 -11.13
N VAL A 182 4.07 -32.56 -10.80
CA VAL A 182 5.46 -32.43 -11.29
C VAL A 182 5.50 -32.69 -12.78
N VAL A 183 5.92 -31.69 -13.57
CA VAL A 183 6.11 -31.77 -15.01
C VAL A 183 7.58 -31.57 -15.36
N ILE A 184 8.02 -32.20 -16.47
CA ILE A 184 9.35 -32.08 -17.00
C ILE A 184 9.28 -31.49 -18.41
N ARG A 185 10.01 -30.40 -18.63
CA ARG A 185 10.00 -29.66 -19.90
C ARG A 185 11.43 -29.45 -20.37
N ASN A 186 11.71 -29.76 -21.64
CA ASN A 186 13.01 -29.64 -22.26
C ASN A 186 13.28 -28.27 -22.87
N GLY A 187 14.54 -27.93 -23.00
CA GLY A 187 15.07 -26.76 -23.67
C GLY A 187 16.60 -26.83 -23.76
N LEU A 188 17.22 -25.68 -23.93
CA LEU A 188 18.67 -25.55 -24.05
C LEU A 188 19.21 -24.61 -22.94
N TYR A 189 20.40 -24.90 -22.47
CA TYR A 189 21.24 -23.95 -21.74
C TYR A 189 21.80 -22.95 -22.75
N THR A 190 21.23 -21.74 -22.79
CA THR A 190 21.48 -20.80 -23.89
C THR A 190 22.66 -19.87 -23.63
N SER A 191 22.85 -19.42 -22.40
CA SER A 191 23.92 -18.50 -22.05
C SER A 191 24.08 -18.33 -20.55
N ASP A 192 25.21 -17.74 -20.14
CA ASP A 192 25.42 -17.17 -18.81
C ASP A 192 25.08 -15.69 -18.80
N THR A 193 24.44 -15.25 -17.73
CA THR A 193 24.14 -13.84 -17.50
C THR A 193 24.73 -13.39 -16.17
N PRO A 194 25.60 -12.36 -16.12
CA PRO A 194 26.07 -11.81 -14.87
C PRO A 194 24.92 -11.38 -13.96
N GLU A 195 25.06 -11.62 -12.66
CA GLU A 195 24.10 -11.16 -11.68
C GLU A 195 24.05 -9.63 -11.67
N ALA A 196 22.86 -9.06 -11.51
CA ALA A 196 22.59 -7.64 -11.80
C ALA A 196 23.21 -6.64 -10.80
N GLN A 197 23.52 -7.05 -9.56
CA GLN A 197 23.98 -6.12 -8.53
C GLN A 197 25.46 -5.79 -8.63
N ASP A 198 26.33 -6.78 -8.81
CA ASP A 198 27.79 -6.62 -8.90
C ASP A 198 28.51 -7.65 -9.81
N GLY A 199 27.76 -8.51 -10.50
CA GLY A 199 28.28 -9.48 -11.46
C GLY A 199 29.19 -10.56 -10.86
N LYS A 200 29.21 -10.79 -9.54
CA LYS A 200 30.11 -11.73 -8.86
C LYS A 200 29.87 -13.18 -9.20
N TRP A 201 28.70 -13.52 -9.66
CA TRP A 201 28.37 -14.83 -10.21
C TRP A 201 27.47 -14.66 -11.43
N LYS A 202 27.17 -15.79 -12.11
CA LYS A 202 26.32 -15.78 -13.30
C LYS A 202 25.10 -16.67 -13.11
N TRP A 203 23.98 -16.25 -13.63
CA TRP A 203 22.79 -17.05 -13.80
C TRP A 203 22.93 -17.96 -15.02
N ILE A 204 22.41 -19.17 -14.94
CA ILE A 204 22.12 -20.00 -16.09
C ILE A 204 20.87 -19.45 -16.79
N ARG A 205 20.97 -19.06 -18.06
CA ARG A 205 19.79 -18.79 -18.90
C ARG A 205 19.44 -20.03 -19.71
N PHE A 206 18.17 -20.38 -19.73
CA PHE A 206 17.69 -21.55 -20.41
C PHE A 206 16.32 -21.35 -21.05
N SER A 207 16.02 -22.14 -22.14
CA SER A 207 14.80 -22.02 -22.93
C SER A 207 13.71 -23.04 -22.54
N ALA A 208 14.00 -24.00 -21.66
CA ALA A 208 12.96 -24.93 -21.19
C ALA A 208 11.85 -24.14 -20.51
N ALA A 209 10.60 -24.42 -20.87
CA ALA A 209 9.47 -23.64 -20.34
C ALA A 209 9.37 -23.76 -18.82
N ALA A 210 9.24 -22.61 -18.13
CA ALA A 210 8.96 -22.53 -16.70
C ALA A 210 7.73 -21.65 -16.46
N SER A 211 6.97 -21.98 -15.44
CA SER A 211 5.73 -21.28 -15.05
C SER A 211 5.74 -21.08 -13.53
N PRO A 212 4.91 -20.19 -12.96
CA PRO A 212 4.71 -20.16 -11.52
C PRO A 212 4.48 -21.57 -10.95
N GLY A 213 5.16 -21.88 -9.85
CA GLY A 213 5.22 -23.23 -9.27
C GLY A 213 6.49 -24.01 -9.61
N ASN A 214 7.22 -23.70 -10.70
CA ASN A 214 8.52 -24.30 -10.99
C ASN A 214 9.67 -23.70 -10.14
N SER A 215 9.45 -22.54 -9.54
CA SER A 215 10.44 -21.88 -8.68
C SER A 215 10.93 -22.83 -7.57
N GLY A 216 12.25 -22.94 -7.41
CA GLY A 216 12.89 -23.84 -6.45
C GLY A 216 13.09 -25.26 -6.96
N GLY A 217 12.55 -25.61 -8.14
CA GLY A 217 12.73 -26.92 -8.77
C GLY A 217 14.11 -27.10 -9.39
N PRO A 218 14.53 -28.37 -9.69
CA PRO A 218 15.80 -28.62 -10.30
C PRO A 218 15.78 -28.33 -11.80
N LEU A 219 16.88 -27.73 -12.30
CA LEU A 219 17.25 -27.74 -13.72
C LEU A 219 18.22 -28.89 -13.92
N LEU A 220 17.86 -29.85 -14.76
CA LEU A 220 18.65 -31.09 -15.01
C LEU A 220 19.38 -31.03 -16.35
N ASP A 221 20.51 -31.71 -16.43
CA ASP A 221 21.16 -32.07 -17.69
C ASP A 221 20.50 -33.32 -18.34
N GLN A 222 20.99 -33.73 -19.50
CA GLN A 222 20.51 -34.92 -20.23
C GLN A 222 20.70 -36.24 -19.47
N ASN A 223 21.58 -36.30 -18.46
CA ASN A 223 21.83 -37.46 -17.62
C ASN A 223 20.99 -37.45 -16.33
N GLY A 224 20.06 -36.48 -16.16
CA GLY A 224 19.27 -36.33 -14.97
C GLY A 224 19.98 -35.68 -13.77
N LYS A 225 21.20 -35.17 -13.96
CA LYS A 225 21.95 -34.48 -12.90
C LYS A 225 21.51 -33.04 -12.77
N VAL A 226 21.43 -32.55 -11.54
CA VAL A 226 21.05 -31.17 -11.25
C VAL A 226 22.20 -30.22 -11.56
N ILE A 227 21.95 -29.25 -12.44
CA ILE A 227 22.88 -28.18 -12.80
C ILE A 227 22.53 -26.85 -12.14
N GLY A 228 21.27 -26.67 -11.74
CA GLY A 228 20.83 -25.40 -11.13
C GLY A 228 19.47 -25.49 -10.46
N VAL A 229 19.12 -24.41 -9.75
CA VAL A 229 17.81 -24.20 -9.11
C VAL A 229 17.01 -23.20 -9.95
N VAL A 230 15.85 -23.59 -10.45
CA VAL A 230 14.97 -22.74 -11.26
C VAL A 230 14.41 -21.61 -10.38
N LEU A 231 14.54 -20.35 -10.82
CA LEU A 231 14.16 -19.19 -10.00
C LEU A 231 13.12 -18.30 -10.66
N MET A 232 13.37 -17.79 -11.85
CA MET A 232 12.54 -16.76 -12.45
C MET A 232 12.45 -16.88 -13.98
N LYS A 233 11.44 -16.24 -14.54
CA LYS A 233 11.25 -16.06 -15.97
C LYS A 233 11.68 -14.66 -16.39
N SER A 234 12.31 -14.52 -17.57
CA SER A 234 12.53 -13.22 -18.19
C SER A 234 11.19 -12.59 -18.56
N PRO A 235 10.93 -11.32 -18.24
CA PRO A 235 9.68 -10.66 -18.60
C PRO A 235 9.53 -10.42 -20.11
N ASN A 236 10.64 -10.28 -20.82
CA ASN A 236 10.66 -9.83 -22.22
C ASN A 236 11.10 -10.91 -23.23
N GLU A 237 11.44 -12.10 -22.76
CA GLU A 237 11.98 -13.20 -23.58
C GLU A 237 11.39 -14.53 -23.13
N ASN A 238 11.36 -15.52 -24.04
CA ASN A 238 11.03 -16.91 -23.69
C ASN A 238 12.22 -17.64 -23.04
N LEU A 239 12.93 -16.97 -22.15
CA LEU A 239 14.05 -17.49 -21.39
C LEU A 239 13.76 -17.45 -19.91
N ASN A 240 14.38 -18.38 -19.20
CA ASN A 240 14.26 -18.50 -17.75
C ASN A 240 15.66 -18.49 -17.12
N TYR A 241 15.71 -18.27 -15.81
CA TYR A 241 16.95 -18.19 -15.06
C TYR A 241 16.98 -19.24 -13.96
N ALA A 242 18.17 -19.86 -13.80
CA ALA A 242 18.46 -20.75 -12.69
C ALA A 242 19.76 -20.35 -11.98
N LEU A 243 19.82 -20.57 -10.67
CA LEU A 243 21.04 -20.46 -9.89
C LEU A 243 21.90 -21.68 -10.15
N PRO A 244 23.19 -21.57 -10.57
CA PRO A 244 24.07 -22.72 -10.69
C PRO A 244 24.21 -23.48 -9.36
N MET A 245 24.24 -24.81 -9.41
CA MET A 245 24.40 -25.63 -8.20
C MET A 245 25.72 -25.36 -7.48
N SER A 246 26.77 -24.94 -8.18
CA SER A 246 28.02 -24.48 -7.55
C SER A 246 27.81 -23.39 -6.51
N GLU A 247 26.92 -22.41 -6.77
CA GLU A 247 26.63 -21.34 -5.84
C GLU A 247 25.93 -21.84 -4.55
N VAL A 248 25.12 -22.88 -4.65
CA VAL A 248 24.48 -23.55 -3.50
C VAL A 248 25.50 -24.35 -2.69
N LEU A 249 26.38 -25.14 -3.39
CA LEU A 249 27.36 -25.99 -2.76
C LEU A 249 28.46 -25.19 -2.05
N ASP A 250 28.97 -24.13 -2.72
CA ASP A 250 30.08 -23.29 -2.23
C ASP A 250 29.64 -22.29 -1.16
N ALA A 251 28.32 -22.08 -1.01
CA ALA A 251 27.79 -21.23 0.06
C ALA A 251 28.15 -21.80 1.43
N PRO A 252 28.58 -20.96 2.38
CA PRO A 252 28.89 -21.36 3.75
C PRO A 252 27.78 -22.21 4.37
N ARG A 253 28.15 -23.31 5.02
CA ARG A 253 27.24 -24.02 5.91
C ARG A 253 27.00 -23.18 7.17
N ASP A 254 25.95 -23.51 7.90
CA ASP A 254 25.65 -22.93 9.20
C ASP A 254 25.51 -21.39 9.21
N LEU A 255 25.14 -20.81 8.06
CA LEU A 255 25.03 -19.37 7.92
C LEU A 255 23.84 -18.95 7.03
N ALA A 256 22.99 -18.08 7.56
CA ALA A 256 22.07 -17.26 6.78
C ALA A 256 22.78 -15.97 6.36
N ARG A 257 22.70 -15.63 5.07
CA ARG A 257 23.35 -14.44 4.52
C ARG A 257 22.40 -13.55 3.75
N PHE A 258 22.49 -12.24 4.02
CA PHE A 258 21.69 -11.19 3.37
C PHE A 258 22.68 -10.15 2.80
N ASP A 259 22.64 -9.90 1.52
CA ASP A 259 23.39 -8.83 0.85
C ASP A 259 22.65 -8.32 -0.40
N LYS A 260 21.30 -8.27 -0.30
CA LYS A 260 20.42 -7.94 -1.41
C LYS A 260 20.10 -6.45 -1.43
N ARG A 261 20.23 -5.81 -2.61
CA ARG A 261 19.71 -4.47 -2.84
C ARG A 261 18.18 -4.53 -2.82
N MET A 262 17.57 -3.62 -2.08
CA MET A 262 16.14 -3.53 -1.90
C MET A 262 15.70 -2.08 -2.11
N ALA A 263 14.48 -1.92 -2.60
CA ALA A 263 13.85 -0.62 -2.79
C ALA A 263 12.56 -0.57 -1.96
N TYR A 264 12.34 0.57 -1.29
CA TYR A 264 11.14 0.86 -0.54
C TYR A 264 10.58 2.18 -0.98
N GLN A 265 9.27 2.27 -1.07
CA GLN A 265 8.60 3.53 -1.27
C GLN A 265 8.27 4.16 0.08
N PHE A 266 8.56 5.44 0.19
CA PHE A 266 8.25 6.24 1.37
C PHE A 266 7.34 7.39 0.96
N ASP A 267 6.04 7.27 1.25
CA ASP A 267 4.99 8.09 0.65
C ASP A 267 5.06 9.57 1.05
N VAL A 268 5.57 9.88 2.26
CA VAL A 268 5.74 11.28 2.69
C VAL A 268 6.55 12.12 1.70
N PHE A 269 7.49 11.48 1.00
CA PHE A 269 8.35 12.17 0.03
C PHE A 269 8.07 11.78 -1.42
N ASP A 270 7.08 10.92 -1.67
CA ASP A 270 6.89 10.28 -2.98
C ASP A 270 8.21 9.77 -3.57
N SER A 271 9.02 9.14 -2.74
CA SER A 271 10.37 8.73 -3.11
C SER A 271 10.63 7.26 -2.81
N THR A 272 11.40 6.64 -3.72
CA THR A 272 11.90 5.28 -3.53
C THR A 272 13.29 5.33 -2.92
N ILE A 273 13.43 4.73 -1.73
CA ILE A 273 14.72 4.51 -1.10
C ILE A 273 15.31 3.22 -1.62
N THR A 274 16.53 3.27 -2.12
CA THR A 274 17.28 2.09 -2.50
C THR A 274 18.46 1.89 -1.56
N GLY A 275 18.51 0.76 -0.88
CA GLY A 275 19.57 0.39 0.03
C GLY A 275 19.98 -1.07 -0.13
N THR A 276 21.05 -1.51 0.52
CA THR A 276 21.44 -2.93 0.55
C THR A 276 21.20 -3.49 1.94
N PHE A 277 20.25 -4.41 2.04
CA PHE A 277 20.05 -5.20 3.25
C PHE A 277 21.23 -6.16 3.42
N LYS A 278 22.09 -5.89 4.39
CA LYS A 278 23.27 -6.70 4.73
C LYS A 278 23.12 -7.24 6.15
N GLY A 279 23.39 -8.53 6.31
CA GLY A 279 23.38 -9.18 7.60
C GLY A 279 23.70 -10.66 7.47
N GLN A 280 23.92 -11.27 8.61
CA GLN A 280 24.09 -12.73 8.72
C GLN A 280 23.79 -13.20 10.13
N PHE A 281 23.32 -14.44 10.25
CA PHE A 281 23.19 -15.10 11.54
C PHE A 281 23.47 -16.60 11.40
N LYS A 282 23.74 -17.26 12.55
CA LYS A 282 24.11 -18.68 12.57
C LYS A 282 22.92 -19.57 12.28
N LEU A 283 23.19 -20.67 11.59
CA LEU A 283 22.31 -21.81 11.35
C LEU A 283 22.94 -23.06 12.00
N PRO A 284 22.26 -24.21 12.18
CA PRO A 284 20.86 -24.42 11.81
C PRO A 284 19.86 -23.85 12.81
N LEU A 285 18.69 -23.44 12.31
CA LEU A 285 17.57 -22.94 13.10
C LEU A 285 16.26 -23.63 12.70
N SER A 286 15.30 -23.71 13.62
CA SER A 286 13.91 -24.02 13.26
C SER A 286 13.32 -22.94 12.35
N ILE A 287 12.22 -23.24 11.63
CA ILE A 287 11.54 -22.21 10.79
C ILE A 287 11.15 -20.99 11.62
N SER A 288 10.58 -21.21 12.83
CA SER A 288 10.11 -20.12 13.69
C SER A 288 11.26 -19.22 14.14
N ASP A 289 12.38 -19.82 14.58
CA ASP A 289 13.54 -19.06 15.04
C ASP A 289 14.22 -18.34 13.87
N PHE A 290 14.29 -18.98 12.70
CA PHE A 290 14.80 -18.36 11.48
C PHE A 290 14.00 -17.11 11.10
N PHE A 291 12.65 -17.20 11.08
CA PHE A 291 11.81 -16.05 10.75
C PHE A 291 11.86 -14.97 11.84
N ALA A 292 12.01 -15.33 13.12
CA ALA A 292 12.18 -14.37 14.19
C ALA A 292 13.51 -13.58 14.06
N ASP A 293 14.61 -14.26 13.77
CA ASP A 293 15.92 -13.64 13.54
C ASP A 293 15.93 -12.79 12.27
N TYR A 294 15.31 -13.29 11.20
CA TYR A 294 15.14 -12.52 9.96
C TYR A 294 14.33 -11.26 10.20
N ALA A 295 13.18 -11.37 10.87
CA ALA A 295 12.33 -10.22 11.19
C ALA A 295 13.10 -9.16 11.97
N ARG A 296 13.83 -9.57 13.03
CA ARG A 296 14.64 -8.65 13.84
C ARG A 296 15.68 -7.89 13.01
N ALA A 297 16.42 -8.63 12.16
CA ALA A 297 17.43 -8.02 11.30
C ALA A 297 16.81 -7.10 10.23
N PHE A 298 15.69 -7.52 9.65
CA PHE A 298 15.03 -6.80 8.58
C PHE A 298 14.33 -5.52 9.09
N HIS A 299 13.63 -5.60 10.23
CA HIS A 299 13.02 -4.43 10.86
C HIS A 299 14.08 -3.39 11.26
N ALA A 300 15.17 -3.82 11.90
CA ALA A 300 16.26 -2.93 12.24
C ALA A 300 16.89 -2.25 10.99
N TYR A 301 16.99 -2.99 9.88
CA TYR A 301 17.44 -2.44 8.61
C TYR A 301 16.47 -1.36 8.10
N LEU A 302 15.14 -1.65 8.05
CA LEU A 302 14.12 -0.70 7.59
C LEU A 302 14.11 0.56 8.44
N ASP A 303 14.13 0.42 9.76
CA ASP A 303 14.18 1.55 10.70
C ASP A 303 15.42 2.42 10.48
N SER A 304 16.56 1.78 10.19
CA SER A 304 17.80 2.49 9.87
C SER A 304 17.73 3.24 8.54
N GLN A 305 17.08 2.66 7.52
CA GLN A 305 16.90 3.31 6.22
C GLN A 305 15.98 4.53 6.34
N LEU A 306 14.87 4.39 7.07
CA LEU A 306 13.97 5.50 7.36
C LEU A 306 14.70 6.63 8.10
N LYS A 307 15.43 6.30 9.16
CA LYS A 307 16.21 7.28 9.94
C LYS A 307 17.25 8.00 9.08
N ALA A 308 17.95 7.27 8.22
CA ALA A 308 18.94 7.84 7.30
C ALA A 308 18.28 8.77 6.28
N LEU A 309 17.11 8.40 5.72
CA LEU A 309 16.36 9.25 4.80
C LEU A 309 15.91 10.55 5.48
N LEU A 310 15.31 10.46 6.67
CA LEU A 310 14.87 11.64 7.42
C LEU A 310 16.03 12.59 7.73
N ALA A 311 17.18 12.03 8.09
CA ALA A 311 18.40 12.85 8.31
C ALA A 311 18.91 13.50 7.01
N GLN A 312 18.92 12.76 5.90
CA GLN A 312 19.34 13.27 4.59
C GLN A 312 18.40 14.36 4.07
N GLN A 313 17.08 14.19 4.30
CA GLN A 313 16.04 15.10 3.85
C GLN A 313 15.67 16.16 4.89
N SER A 314 16.45 16.35 5.93
CA SER A 314 16.12 17.25 7.06
C SER A 314 15.79 18.68 6.62
N ALA A 315 16.50 19.21 5.61
CA ALA A 315 16.24 20.54 5.04
C ALA A 315 14.96 20.61 4.19
N ASN A 316 14.41 19.45 3.78
CA ASN A 316 13.23 19.34 2.94
C ASN A 316 12.04 18.73 3.70
N LEU A 317 12.19 18.41 4.99
CA LEU A 317 11.07 17.98 5.83
C LEU A 317 10.10 19.13 6.04
N PHE A 318 8.80 18.83 6.00
CA PHE A 318 7.82 19.84 6.37
C PHE A 318 8.12 20.37 7.79
N PRO A 319 8.21 21.67 8.00
CA PRO A 319 7.72 22.78 7.17
C PRO A 319 8.76 23.44 6.24
N ASN A 320 9.87 22.79 5.99
CA ASN A 320 10.93 23.33 5.11
C ASN A 320 10.77 22.84 3.66
N GLY A 321 11.49 23.46 2.75
CA GLY A 321 11.52 23.10 1.33
C GLY A 321 10.41 23.81 0.53
N ASP A 322 10.44 23.59 -0.78
CA ASP A 322 9.59 24.29 -1.75
C ASP A 322 8.11 24.03 -1.49
N GLY A 323 7.30 25.07 -1.56
CA GLY A 323 5.84 25.01 -1.34
C GLY A 323 5.39 24.94 0.13
N ALA A 324 6.29 24.67 1.08
CA ALA A 324 5.92 24.57 2.50
C ALA A 324 5.37 25.88 3.05
N HIS A 325 5.95 27.03 2.71
CA HIS A 325 5.43 28.33 3.09
C HIS A 325 3.99 28.55 2.60
N GLN A 326 3.68 28.13 1.37
CA GLN A 326 2.32 28.24 0.84
C GLN A 326 1.31 27.49 1.71
N LEU A 327 1.65 26.29 2.20
CA LEU A 327 0.79 25.51 3.09
C LEU A 327 0.70 26.11 4.50
N LEU A 328 1.78 26.68 5.02
CA LEU A 328 1.82 27.32 6.35
C LEU A 328 0.95 28.59 6.40
N TYR A 329 0.85 29.34 5.32
CA TYR A 329 0.11 30.58 5.22
C TYR A 329 -1.23 30.43 4.51
N SER A 330 -1.53 29.26 3.91
CA SER A 330 -2.89 28.95 3.49
C SER A 330 -3.80 28.93 4.71
N GLY A 331 -5.05 29.36 4.53
CA GLY A 331 -6.05 29.26 5.59
C GLY A 331 -6.21 27.83 6.09
N PRO A 332 -6.76 27.60 7.28
CA PRO A 332 -7.05 26.27 7.77
C PRO A 332 -7.96 25.54 6.80
N SER A 333 -7.72 24.23 6.60
CA SER A 333 -8.64 23.44 5.81
C SER A 333 -10.01 23.41 6.49
N MET A 334 -11.02 23.83 5.77
CA MET A 334 -12.44 23.72 6.17
C MET A 334 -13.14 22.64 5.33
N ASP A 335 -12.38 21.93 4.50
CA ASP A 335 -12.89 20.81 3.72
C ASP A 335 -13.11 19.62 4.66
N ASP A 336 -14.30 19.04 4.64
CA ASP A 336 -14.67 17.90 5.49
C ASP A 336 -13.91 16.62 5.12
N PHE A 337 -13.25 16.59 3.96
CA PHE A 337 -12.47 15.43 3.52
C PHE A 337 -10.99 15.57 3.92
N PRO A 338 -10.38 14.53 4.53
CA PRO A 338 -8.98 14.59 4.95
C PRO A 338 -8.03 14.74 3.75
N GLN A 339 -7.00 15.54 3.93
CA GLN A 339 -5.95 15.77 2.93
C GLN A 339 -4.60 15.30 3.48
N LEU A 340 -3.77 14.73 2.61
CA LEU A 340 -2.36 14.44 2.91
C LEU A 340 -1.48 15.58 2.40
N VAL A 341 -0.63 16.10 3.28
CA VAL A 341 0.43 17.02 2.92
C VAL A 341 1.64 16.18 2.53
N THR A 342 1.92 16.07 1.23
CA THR A 342 3.02 15.27 0.67
C THR A 342 3.85 16.09 -0.30
N ARG A 343 5.05 15.61 -0.62
CA ARG A 343 5.85 16.19 -1.70
C ARG A 343 5.51 15.50 -3.02
N ASN A 344 5.19 16.29 -4.03
CA ASN A 344 5.00 15.77 -5.38
C ASN A 344 6.35 15.43 -6.06
N SER A 345 6.27 14.88 -7.28
CA SER A 345 7.45 14.51 -8.09
C SER A 345 8.41 15.68 -8.38
N ASP A 346 7.89 16.92 -8.37
CA ASP A 346 8.68 18.14 -8.59
C ASP A 346 9.36 18.61 -7.30
N GLY A 347 9.15 17.89 -6.19
CA GLY A 347 9.73 18.20 -4.88
C GLY A 347 9.02 19.33 -4.11
N VAL A 348 7.81 19.71 -4.53
CA VAL A 348 7.00 20.76 -3.90
C VAL A 348 6.02 20.15 -2.92
N TRP A 349 5.86 20.74 -1.73
CA TRP A 349 4.85 20.36 -0.77
C TRP A 349 3.45 20.80 -1.22
N VAL A 350 2.52 19.85 -1.25
CA VAL A 350 1.13 20.07 -1.64
C VAL A 350 0.18 19.30 -0.72
N ALA A 351 -1.05 19.79 -0.59
CA ALA A 351 -2.12 19.04 0.07
C ALA A 351 -2.86 18.20 -0.97
N ASN A 352 -2.79 16.88 -0.83
CA ASN A 352 -3.43 15.89 -1.68
C ASN A 352 -4.57 15.20 -0.94
N GLY A 353 -5.66 14.98 -1.62
CA GLY A 353 -6.82 14.25 -1.13
C GLY A 353 -8.07 14.81 -1.75
N LYS A 354 -8.83 13.92 -2.41
CA LYS A 354 -10.09 14.28 -3.04
C LYS A 354 -11.06 13.14 -2.87
N SER A 355 -12.24 13.43 -2.34
CA SER A 355 -13.32 12.45 -2.31
C SER A 355 -13.75 12.10 -3.73
N THR A 356 -13.74 10.81 -4.06
CA THR A 356 -14.22 10.27 -5.34
C THR A 356 -15.46 9.41 -5.15
N ILE A 357 -15.77 9.05 -3.92
CA ILE A 357 -16.92 8.22 -3.55
C ILE A 357 -17.63 8.91 -2.37
N ARG A 358 -18.95 9.03 -2.45
CA ARG A 358 -19.79 9.41 -1.30
C ARG A 358 -20.96 8.47 -1.19
N ILE A 359 -21.14 7.86 -0.02
CA ILE A 359 -22.22 6.93 0.29
C ILE A 359 -22.99 7.46 1.50
N THR A 360 -24.29 7.63 1.32
CA THR A 360 -25.18 7.99 2.43
C THR A 360 -25.47 6.76 3.28
N LEU A 361 -25.33 6.90 4.57
CA LEU A 361 -25.76 5.95 5.59
C LEU A 361 -27.10 6.36 6.19
N PRO A 362 -27.88 5.44 6.81
CA PRO A 362 -29.07 5.82 7.55
C PRO A 362 -28.77 6.88 8.63
N ALA A 363 -29.81 7.63 9.04
CA ALA A 363 -29.72 8.63 10.10
C ALA A 363 -28.57 9.65 9.90
N ASN A 364 -28.55 10.28 8.74
CA ASN A 364 -27.62 11.37 8.36
C ASN A 364 -26.13 11.01 8.40
N GLY A 365 -25.78 9.73 8.56
CA GLY A 365 -24.40 9.28 8.40
C GLY A 365 -23.96 9.29 6.93
N TYR A 366 -22.66 9.36 6.68
CA TYR A 366 -22.10 9.17 5.35
C TYR A 366 -20.65 8.67 5.40
N ILE A 367 -20.20 8.16 4.28
CA ILE A 367 -18.80 7.85 4.03
C ILE A 367 -18.37 8.60 2.77
N SER A 368 -17.38 9.43 2.89
CA SER A 368 -16.63 9.98 1.76
C SER A 368 -15.31 9.22 1.65
N GLY A 369 -14.93 8.80 0.44
CA GLY A 369 -13.71 8.03 0.20
C GLY A 369 -12.95 8.52 -1.01
N GLY A 370 -11.64 8.38 -0.99
CA GLY A 370 -10.76 8.73 -2.10
C GLY A 370 -9.36 8.16 -1.92
N VAL A 371 -8.50 8.41 -2.91
CA VAL A 371 -7.11 8.00 -2.90
C VAL A 371 -6.23 9.24 -2.84
N ALA A 372 -5.24 9.23 -1.98
CA ALA A 372 -4.14 10.18 -1.96
C ALA A 372 -2.85 9.38 -1.99
N ASP A 373 -2.10 9.56 -3.07
CA ASP A 373 -0.93 8.76 -3.41
C ASP A 373 -1.26 7.25 -3.37
N HIS A 374 -0.60 6.44 -2.56
CA HIS A 374 -0.85 5.00 -2.43
C HIS A 374 -1.79 4.64 -1.27
N ASN A 375 -2.39 5.65 -0.63
CA ASN A 375 -3.22 5.48 0.56
C ASN A 375 -4.67 5.74 0.24
N ILE A 376 -5.56 5.03 0.92
CA ILE A 376 -6.99 5.27 0.84
C ILE A 376 -7.38 6.14 2.04
N LEU A 377 -8.03 7.26 1.74
CA LEU A 377 -8.56 8.16 2.76
C LEU A 377 -10.08 7.98 2.86
N PHE A 378 -10.60 8.08 4.09
CA PHE A 378 -12.03 8.16 4.33
C PHE A 378 -12.32 9.25 5.35
N HIS A 379 -13.46 9.92 5.17
CA HIS A 379 -14.20 10.59 6.22
C HIS A 379 -15.47 9.77 6.48
N LEU A 380 -15.62 9.29 7.68
CA LEU A 380 -16.80 8.55 8.13
C LEU A 380 -17.56 9.39 9.13
N ARG A 381 -18.68 9.98 8.71
CA ARG A 381 -19.63 10.61 9.61
C ARG A 381 -20.56 9.57 10.21
N LYS A 382 -20.60 9.54 11.50
CA LYS A 382 -21.38 8.61 12.30
C LYS A 382 -22.90 8.81 12.06
N PRO A 383 -23.69 7.72 11.88
CA PRO A 383 -25.13 7.79 11.95
C PRO A 383 -25.62 8.32 13.31
N ASP A 384 -26.60 9.23 13.31
CA ASP A 384 -27.11 9.90 14.53
C ASP A 384 -27.75 8.93 15.54
N ASN A 385 -28.25 7.78 15.06
CA ASN A 385 -28.84 6.74 15.90
C ASN A 385 -27.81 5.83 16.60
N ILE A 386 -26.50 6.01 16.37
CA ILE A 386 -25.44 5.30 17.08
C ILE A 386 -24.87 6.22 18.15
N PRO A 387 -24.88 5.83 19.44
CA PRO A 387 -24.31 6.64 20.52
C PRO A 387 -22.80 6.85 20.35
N GLU A 388 -22.31 8.08 20.60
CA GLU A 388 -20.88 8.43 20.50
C GLU A 388 -19.99 7.48 21.29
N ALA A 389 -20.36 7.24 22.56
CA ALA A 389 -19.57 6.38 23.47
C ALA A 389 -19.39 4.96 22.95
N SER A 390 -20.32 4.43 22.16
CA SER A 390 -20.18 3.10 21.56
C SER A 390 -19.46 3.13 20.22
N PHE A 391 -19.66 4.19 19.43
CA PHE A 391 -19.08 4.29 18.07
C PHE A 391 -17.56 4.30 18.08
N HIS A 392 -16.94 5.11 18.95
CA HIS A 392 -15.49 5.21 19.05
C HIS A 392 -14.81 3.98 19.68
N HIS A 393 -15.59 2.97 20.08
CA HIS A 393 -15.11 1.70 20.64
C HIS A 393 -15.58 0.48 19.83
N ASP A 394 -16.13 0.67 18.62
CA ASP A 394 -16.60 -0.40 17.74
C ASP A 394 -15.83 -0.45 16.41
N PRO A 395 -14.58 -0.92 16.40
CA PRO A 395 -13.79 -1.03 15.16
C PRO A 395 -14.44 -1.95 14.12
N LYS A 396 -15.18 -2.98 14.56
CA LYS A 396 -15.91 -3.87 13.65
C LYS A 396 -17.02 -3.11 12.91
N GLY A 397 -17.85 -2.37 13.64
CA GLY A 397 -18.92 -1.58 13.04
C GLY A 397 -18.38 -0.51 12.07
N VAL A 398 -17.28 0.15 12.41
CA VAL A 398 -16.59 1.08 11.53
C VAL A 398 -16.16 0.39 10.23
N MET A 399 -15.50 -0.77 10.32
CA MET A 399 -15.07 -1.52 9.13
C MET A 399 -16.27 -1.99 8.29
N ASP A 400 -17.31 -2.52 8.92
CA ASP A 400 -18.52 -2.97 8.22
C ASP A 400 -19.22 -1.81 7.48
N MET A 401 -19.13 -0.57 7.98
CA MET A 401 -19.59 0.62 7.26
C MET A 401 -18.68 0.94 6.06
N LEU A 402 -17.35 0.94 6.25
CA LEU A 402 -16.40 1.22 5.16
C LEU A 402 -16.55 0.20 4.02
N LEU A 403 -16.79 -1.06 4.32
CA LEU A 403 -16.99 -2.11 3.30
C LEU A 403 -18.18 -1.84 2.37
N LYS A 404 -19.17 -1.03 2.79
CA LYS A 404 -20.28 -0.60 1.92
C LYS A 404 -19.84 0.22 0.71
N THR A 405 -18.64 0.80 0.75
CA THR A 405 -18.05 1.48 -0.42
C THR A 405 -17.66 0.50 -1.53
N GLY A 406 -17.64 -0.79 -1.26
CA GLY A 406 -17.28 -1.83 -2.23
C GLY A 406 -15.77 -1.87 -2.54
N PHE A 407 -14.93 -1.28 -1.70
CA PHE A 407 -13.48 -1.25 -1.93
C PHE A 407 -12.86 -2.65 -1.90
N MET A 408 -13.50 -3.62 -1.21
CA MET A 408 -12.95 -4.96 -1.05
C MET A 408 -13.82 -6.02 -1.73
N LYS A 409 -13.23 -6.73 -2.69
CA LYS A 409 -13.88 -7.81 -3.44
C LYS A 409 -12.98 -9.03 -3.50
N ARG A 410 -13.57 -10.22 -3.32
CA ARG A 410 -12.87 -11.48 -3.59
C ARG A 410 -13.13 -11.94 -5.01
N GLY A 411 -12.06 -12.18 -5.76
CA GLY A 411 -12.12 -12.77 -7.10
C GLY A 411 -12.26 -14.28 -7.03
N ILE A 412 -13.25 -14.87 -7.71
CA ILE A 412 -13.42 -16.31 -7.91
C ILE A 412 -13.69 -16.52 -9.40
N GLY A 413 -12.72 -17.00 -10.14
CA GLY A 413 -12.81 -17.02 -11.60
C GLY A 413 -13.10 -15.60 -12.15
N PRO A 414 -14.14 -15.42 -12.99
CA PRO A 414 -14.55 -14.12 -13.50
C PRO A 414 -15.36 -13.28 -12.48
N GLU A 415 -15.90 -13.91 -11.43
CA GLU A 415 -16.74 -13.24 -10.44
C GLU A 415 -15.94 -12.38 -9.47
N ARG A 416 -16.57 -11.28 -9.02
CA ARG A 416 -16.04 -10.37 -8.00
C ARG A 416 -17.09 -10.20 -6.92
N ILE A 417 -16.91 -10.90 -5.79
CA ILE A 417 -17.87 -10.99 -4.70
C ILE A 417 -17.48 -9.98 -3.62
N LEU A 418 -18.43 -9.13 -3.22
CA LEU A 418 -18.17 -8.13 -2.16
C LEU A 418 -17.93 -8.82 -0.82
N VAL A 419 -16.91 -8.35 -0.11
CA VAL A 419 -16.70 -8.67 1.31
C VAL A 419 -17.59 -7.72 2.12
N THR A 420 -18.43 -8.26 2.99
CA THR A 420 -19.41 -7.51 3.80
C THR A 420 -19.01 -7.40 5.27
N SER A 421 -18.13 -8.28 5.76
CA SER A 421 -17.54 -8.15 7.09
C SER A 421 -16.18 -8.86 7.17
N LEU A 422 -15.24 -8.23 7.86
CA LEU A 422 -13.95 -8.81 8.23
C LEU A 422 -13.97 -9.39 9.67
N GLY A 423 -15.11 -9.27 10.37
CA GLY A 423 -15.19 -9.60 11.79
C GLY A 423 -14.48 -8.58 12.70
N ASN A 424 -14.06 -9.02 13.89
CA ASN A 424 -13.27 -8.18 14.77
C ASN A 424 -11.84 -8.04 14.26
N PRO A 425 -11.16 -6.91 14.55
CA PRO A 425 -9.75 -6.78 14.20
C PRO A 425 -8.90 -7.82 14.93
N GLY A 426 -7.91 -8.36 14.26
CA GLY A 426 -6.92 -9.26 14.86
C GLY A 426 -5.93 -8.51 15.75
N GLU A 427 -5.75 -7.21 15.51
CA GLU A 427 -4.86 -6.34 16.26
C GLU A 427 -5.51 -4.98 16.47
N THR A 428 -5.36 -4.48 17.70
CA THR A 428 -5.78 -3.13 18.08
C THR A 428 -4.64 -2.44 18.80
N GLY A 429 -4.50 -1.14 18.60
CA GLY A 429 -3.47 -0.34 19.23
C GLY A 429 -3.78 1.14 19.16
N ALA A 430 -2.83 1.96 19.55
CA ALA A 430 -2.89 3.41 19.49
C ALA A 430 -1.55 3.96 18.98
N TRP A 431 -1.62 5.09 18.32
CA TRP A 431 -0.46 5.85 17.87
C TRP A 431 -0.70 7.33 18.17
N THR A 432 0.31 8.00 18.70
CA THR A 432 0.26 9.46 18.87
C THR A 432 1.24 10.07 17.89
N ASP A 433 0.74 10.92 17.01
CA ASP A 433 1.57 11.63 16.05
C ASP A 433 2.32 12.81 16.72
N ARG A 434 3.20 13.49 15.96
CA ARG A 434 4.02 14.57 16.50
C ARG A 434 3.22 15.81 16.94
N TRP A 435 1.95 15.90 16.53
CA TRP A 435 1.05 17.00 16.91
C TRP A 435 0.22 16.66 18.15
N GLY A 436 0.44 15.47 18.74
CA GLY A 436 -0.32 15.00 19.89
C GLY A 436 -1.74 14.57 19.55
N ARG A 437 -2.00 14.14 18.29
CA ARG A 437 -3.27 13.53 17.91
C ARG A 437 -3.25 12.05 18.19
N HIS A 438 -4.34 11.53 18.79
CA HIS A 438 -4.43 10.14 19.23
C HIS A 438 -5.17 9.32 18.19
N TRP A 439 -4.42 8.56 17.40
CA TRP A 439 -4.93 7.66 16.39
C TRP A 439 -5.21 6.29 16.99
N GLN A 440 -6.38 5.73 16.71
CA GLN A 440 -6.68 4.33 16.95
C GLN A 440 -6.15 3.52 15.77
N THR A 441 -5.45 2.41 16.05
CA THR A 441 -4.88 1.57 14.99
C THR A 441 -5.52 0.20 15.03
N TRP A 442 -6.00 -0.25 13.87
CA TRP A 442 -6.68 -1.53 13.74
C TRP A 442 -6.15 -2.29 12.54
N ARG A 443 -6.07 -3.61 12.67
CA ARG A 443 -5.63 -4.47 11.58
C ARG A 443 -6.48 -5.73 11.50
N TRP A 444 -6.99 -6.01 10.31
CA TRP A 444 -7.77 -7.19 10.00
C TRP A 444 -6.98 -8.13 9.11
N PRO A 445 -6.89 -9.43 9.47
CA PRO A 445 -6.32 -10.43 8.56
C PRO A 445 -7.25 -10.69 7.38
N VAL A 446 -6.64 -10.90 6.21
CA VAL A 446 -7.29 -11.34 4.98
C VAL A 446 -6.66 -12.68 4.56
N PRO A 447 -7.08 -13.80 5.20
CA PRO A 447 -6.37 -15.06 5.12
C PRO A 447 -6.20 -15.60 3.70
N TYR A 448 -7.23 -15.50 2.85
CA TYR A 448 -7.16 -16.01 1.48
C TYR A 448 -6.12 -15.27 0.61
N ALA A 449 -5.85 -14.02 0.92
CA ALA A 449 -4.91 -13.17 0.19
C ALA A 449 -3.52 -13.09 0.86
N ASN A 450 -3.30 -13.80 1.98
CA ASN A 450 -2.10 -13.70 2.80
C ASN A 450 -1.71 -12.24 3.09
N GLY A 451 -2.66 -11.45 3.54
CA GLY A 451 -2.51 -10.01 3.72
C GLY A 451 -3.35 -9.45 4.85
N PHE A 452 -3.26 -8.15 5.02
CA PHE A 452 -3.98 -7.38 6.03
C PHE A 452 -4.67 -6.16 5.42
N VAL A 453 -5.73 -5.71 6.10
CA VAL A 453 -6.27 -4.35 5.99
C VAL A 453 -5.86 -3.62 7.25
N SER A 454 -5.07 -2.56 7.12
CA SER A 454 -4.58 -1.73 8.23
C SER A 454 -5.22 -0.36 8.18
N LEU A 455 -5.75 0.09 9.33
CA LEU A 455 -6.36 1.39 9.52
C LEU A 455 -5.64 2.17 10.61
N PHE A 456 -5.46 3.47 10.35
CA PHE A 456 -5.21 4.50 11.34
C PHE A 456 -6.42 5.43 11.34
N ALA A 457 -7.18 5.44 12.41
CA ALA A 457 -8.44 6.16 12.55
C ALA A 457 -8.28 7.27 13.58
N LEU A 458 -8.42 8.52 13.15
CA LEU A 458 -8.41 9.70 14.02
C LEU A 458 -9.85 10.03 14.41
N PRO A 459 -10.22 9.95 15.69
CA PRO A 459 -11.54 10.35 16.13
C PRO A 459 -11.79 11.85 15.91
N THR A 460 -12.97 12.18 15.42
CA THR A 460 -13.50 13.52 15.27
C THR A 460 -14.86 13.62 15.96
N PRO A 461 -15.38 14.82 16.26
CA PRO A 461 -16.69 14.94 16.90
C PRO A 461 -17.82 14.27 16.10
N ASP A 462 -17.77 14.33 14.78
CA ASP A 462 -18.76 13.72 13.90
C ASP A 462 -18.47 12.25 13.53
N GLY A 463 -17.27 11.74 13.83
CA GLY A 463 -16.90 10.34 13.50
C GLY A 463 -15.42 10.07 13.43
N TYR A 464 -14.90 9.83 12.20
CA TYR A 464 -13.50 9.51 11.98
C TYR A 464 -12.95 10.07 10.67
N ALA A 465 -11.70 10.55 10.73
CA ALA A 465 -10.81 10.60 9.56
C ALA A 465 -9.93 9.35 9.54
N ILE A 466 -9.86 8.64 8.41
CA ILE A 466 -9.23 7.33 8.33
C ILE A 466 -8.20 7.31 7.21
N LEU A 467 -7.01 6.82 7.56
CA LEU A 467 -5.95 6.42 6.64
C LEU A 467 -5.92 4.89 6.58
N MET A 468 -6.05 4.30 5.38
CA MET A 468 -6.15 2.86 5.19
C MET A 468 -5.17 2.34 4.14
N ARG A 469 -4.62 1.14 4.38
CA ARG A 469 -3.85 0.33 3.43
C ARG A 469 -4.30 -1.12 3.40
N ILE A 470 -4.17 -1.73 2.22
CA ILE A 470 -4.25 -3.18 2.03
C ILE A 470 -2.84 -3.65 1.68
N GLU A 471 -2.31 -4.59 2.45
CA GLU A 471 -0.90 -4.97 2.42
C GLU A 471 -0.69 -6.48 2.42
N PRO A 472 0.36 -7.02 1.76
CA PRO A 472 0.81 -8.38 1.98
C PRO A 472 1.27 -8.57 3.44
N ALA A 473 1.10 -9.76 4.00
CA ALA A 473 1.51 -10.05 5.37
C ALA A 473 3.02 -9.79 5.62
N ALA A 474 3.84 -10.06 4.61
CA ALA A 474 5.29 -9.81 4.68
C ALA A 474 5.68 -8.33 4.79
N SER A 475 4.81 -7.39 4.37
CA SER A 475 5.05 -5.95 4.39
C SER A 475 4.50 -5.25 5.65
N ARG A 476 4.10 -6.01 6.65
CA ARG A 476 3.45 -5.48 7.85
C ARG A 476 4.25 -4.39 8.57
N HIS A 477 5.57 -4.54 8.68
CA HIS A 477 6.40 -3.59 9.41
C HIS A 477 6.63 -2.30 8.62
N ASP A 478 7.04 -2.40 7.38
CA ASP A 478 7.29 -1.24 6.51
C ASP A 478 6.01 -0.41 6.29
N THR A 479 4.86 -1.06 6.11
CA THR A 479 3.58 -0.37 6.05
C THR A 479 3.26 0.35 7.38
N THR A 480 3.51 -0.29 8.52
CA THR A 480 3.25 0.34 9.83
C THR A 480 4.05 1.61 10.01
N ILE A 481 5.37 1.58 9.80
CA ILE A 481 6.24 2.76 9.98
C ILE A 481 5.92 3.88 8.97
N ASN A 482 5.53 3.51 7.75
CA ASN A 482 5.12 4.48 6.74
C ASN A 482 3.79 5.15 7.10
N MET A 483 2.77 4.39 7.50
CA MET A 483 1.50 4.95 7.96
C MET A 483 1.66 5.82 9.20
N GLN A 484 2.49 5.42 10.17
CA GLN A 484 2.83 6.24 11.33
C GLN A 484 3.42 7.60 10.94
N ALA A 485 4.35 7.60 10.01
CA ALA A 485 4.94 8.84 9.50
C ALA A 485 3.92 9.72 8.76
N LEU A 486 3.02 9.11 7.99
CA LEU A 486 1.98 9.83 7.25
C LEU A 486 0.95 10.51 8.15
N THR A 487 0.70 9.99 9.36
CA THR A 487 -0.24 10.64 10.29
C THR A 487 0.15 12.08 10.62
N ASP A 488 1.44 12.41 10.68
CA ASP A 488 1.93 13.77 10.91
C ASP A 488 1.46 14.77 9.83
N PHE A 489 1.07 14.28 8.67
CA PHE A 489 0.80 15.06 7.47
C PHE A 489 -0.68 15.04 7.04
N VAL A 490 -1.55 14.44 7.85
CA VAL A 490 -3.00 14.51 7.63
C VAL A 490 -3.54 15.85 8.11
N SER A 491 -4.22 16.57 7.23
CA SER A 491 -4.92 17.83 7.53
C SER A 491 -6.43 17.63 7.40
N LEU A 492 -7.17 18.05 8.40
CA LEU A 492 -8.65 18.05 8.42
C LEU A 492 -9.16 19.00 9.51
N PRO A 493 -10.39 19.54 9.38
CA PRO A 493 -11.07 20.19 10.48
C PRO A 493 -11.63 19.16 11.48
N PHE A 494 -11.90 19.62 12.69
CA PHE A 494 -12.73 18.90 13.65
C PHE A 494 -14.14 19.48 13.55
N ASP A 495 -15.07 18.70 13.02
CA ASP A 495 -16.42 19.11 12.69
C ASP A 495 -17.47 18.29 13.42
N GLY A 496 -18.60 18.89 13.73
CA GLY A 496 -19.75 18.21 14.30
C GLY A 496 -20.80 19.13 14.89
N THR A 497 -21.96 18.56 15.23
CA THR A 497 -23.00 19.27 15.96
C THR A 497 -22.56 19.53 17.41
N LEU A 498 -23.17 20.51 18.07
CA LEU A 498 -22.86 20.77 19.49
C LEU A 498 -23.19 19.56 20.38
N ALA A 499 -24.17 18.73 20.00
CA ALA A 499 -24.44 17.47 20.69
C ALA A 499 -23.28 16.49 20.56
N GLN A 500 -22.70 16.32 19.34
CA GLN A 500 -21.53 15.50 19.07
C GLN A 500 -20.29 16.04 19.79
N TRP A 501 -20.05 17.35 19.74
CA TRP A 501 -18.98 18.00 20.48
C TRP A 501 -19.07 17.76 21.99
N LYS A 502 -20.27 17.84 22.57
CA LYS A 502 -20.47 17.57 23.99
C LYS A 502 -20.04 16.15 24.37
N ALA A 503 -20.39 15.17 23.56
CA ALA A 503 -20.01 13.79 23.78
C ALA A 503 -18.49 13.55 23.56
N PHE A 504 -17.92 14.14 22.50
CA PHE A 504 -16.49 14.04 22.19
C PHE A 504 -15.61 14.65 23.31
N LEU A 505 -15.96 15.85 23.79
CA LEU A 505 -15.25 16.52 24.89
C LEU A 505 -15.35 15.77 26.22
N ALA A 506 -16.35 14.91 26.39
CA ALA A 506 -16.53 14.10 27.59
C ALA A 506 -15.58 12.89 27.69
N ASP A 507 -14.93 12.49 26.59
CA ASP A 507 -13.93 11.42 26.57
C ASP A 507 -12.50 11.96 26.30
N PRO A 508 -11.72 12.23 27.36
CA PRO A 508 -10.37 12.79 27.21
C PRO A 508 -9.40 11.92 26.38
N LYS A 509 -9.69 10.62 26.21
CA LYS A 509 -8.83 9.72 25.44
C LYS A 509 -8.91 9.94 23.93
N LEU A 510 -9.99 10.57 23.47
CA LEU A 510 -10.20 10.88 22.06
C LEU A 510 -9.57 12.23 21.67
N LEU A 511 -9.34 13.11 22.67
CA LEU A 511 -8.92 14.49 22.43
C LEU A 511 -7.44 14.59 22.07
N PRO A 512 -7.06 15.27 20.98
CA PRO A 512 -5.68 15.68 20.74
C PRO A 512 -5.12 16.52 21.91
N ASP A 513 -3.80 16.48 22.09
CA ASP A 513 -3.11 17.22 23.15
C ASP A 513 -3.37 18.75 23.08
N ALA A 514 -3.64 19.30 21.90
CA ALA A 514 -4.02 20.71 21.71
C ALA A 514 -5.25 21.10 22.55
N PHE A 515 -6.17 20.18 22.81
CA PHE A 515 -7.38 20.43 23.60
C PHE A 515 -7.09 20.62 25.10
N LYS A 516 -5.90 20.31 25.60
CA LYS A 516 -5.49 20.65 26.97
C LYS A 516 -5.51 22.16 27.23
N ASN A 517 -5.36 22.96 26.16
CA ASN A 517 -5.32 24.41 26.21
C ASN A 517 -6.55 25.06 25.53
N ILE A 518 -7.57 24.27 25.19
CA ILE A 518 -8.80 24.73 24.56
C ILE A 518 -9.96 24.34 25.47
N ARG A 519 -10.80 25.32 25.78
CA ARG A 519 -12.02 25.11 26.54
C ARG A 519 -13.21 25.57 25.71
N ILE A 520 -14.19 24.68 25.54
CA ILE A 520 -15.42 24.88 24.82
C ILE A 520 -16.55 24.60 25.81
N ASP A 521 -17.28 25.63 26.21
CA ASP A 521 -18.43 25.49 27.09
C ASP A 521 -19.68 26.05 26.39
N PHE A 522 -20.79 25.36 26.49
CA PHE A 522 -22.06 25.87 25.99
C PHE A 522 -23.24 25.34 26.81
N ASP A 523 -24.28 26.19 26.88
CA ASP A 523 -25.56 25.86 27.47
C ASP A 523 -26.64 26.20 26.42
N TYR A 524 -27.36 25.18 25.97
CA TYR A 524 -28.35 25.34 24.90
C TYR A 524 -29.36 26.43 25.20
N GLY A 525 -29.64 27.24 24.22
CA GLY A 525 -30.53 28.42 24.36
C GLY A 525 -30.02 29.54 25.24
N LYS A 526 -28.76 29.50 25.75
CA LYS A 526 -28.26 30.50 26.70
C LYS A 526 -26.92 31.12 26.33
N SER A 527 -25.86 30.28 26.16
CA SER A 527 -24.51 30.81 25.95
C SER A 527 -23.58 29.83 25.25
N PHE A 528 -22.64 30.36 24.49
CA PHE A 528 -21.48 29.68 23.96
C PHE A 528 -20.21 30.42 24.38
N ARG A 529 -19.17 29.67 24.76
CA ARG A 529 -17.85 30.19 25.11
C ARG A 529 -16.76 29.29 24.53
N TYR A 530 -15.83 29.94 23.87
CA TYR A 530 -14.56 29.36 23.42
C TYR A 530 -13.42 30.07 24.14
N ASP A 531 -12.45 29.33 24.65
CA ASP A 531 -11.28 29.88 25.34
C ASP A 531 -10.04 29.02 25.00
N SER A 532 -9.00 29.65 24.45
CA SER A 532 -7.72 29.02 24.17
C SER A 532 -6.57 29.93 24.64
N SER A 533 -5.34 29.49 24.50
CA SER A 533 -4.16 30.33 24.78
C SER A 533 -4.06 31.55 23.86
N ARG A 534 -4.69 31.50 22.67
CA ARG A 534 -4.56 32.54 21.62
C ARG A 534 -5.77 33.46 21.53
N LEU A 535 -6.95 32.90 21.72
CA LEU A 535 -8.23 33.60 21.50
C LEU A 535 -9.27 33.17 22.54
N ALA A 536 -10.08 34.13 23.02
CA ALA A 536 -11.30 33.82 23.74
C ALA A 536 -12.46 34.64 23.19
N PHE A 537 -13.64 34.04 23.13
CA PHE A 537 -14.87 34.75 22.81
C PHE A 537 -16.10 34.07 23.41
N SER A 538 -17.18 34.81 23.49
CA SER A 538 -18.45 34.27 23.94
C SER A 538 -19.62 35.02 23.28
N PHE A 539 -20.75 34.36 23.16
CA PHE A 539 -21.95 34.96 22.65
C PHE A 539 -23.22 34.33 23.26
N THR A 540 -24.36 34.94 23.01
CA THR A 540 -25.68 34.46 23.41
C THR A 540 -26.54 34.20 22.17
N PRO A 541 -27.73 33.58 22.29
CA PRO A 541 -28.64 33.34 21.19
C PRO A 541 -29.10 34.58 20.42
N ALA A 542 -28.94 35.79 21.00
CA ALA A 542 -29.17 37.02 20.29
C ALA A 542 -28.24 37.26 19.09
N LEU A 543 -27.06 36.63 19.07
CA LEU A 543 -26.12 36.69 17.96
C LEU A 543 -26.26 35.50 17.04
N GLN A 544 -26.26 34.30 17.60
CA GLN A 544 -26.26 33.05 16.88
C GLN A 544 -26.97 31.97 17.70
N LYS A 545 -27.80 31.16 17.07
CA LYS A 545 -28.51 30.05 17.69
C LYS A 545 -27.54 29.05 18.33
N ILE A 546 -27.89 28.52 19.50
CA ILE A 546 -27.07 27.56 20.27
C ILE A 546 -27.96 26.38 20.64
N GLU A 547 -28.07 25.43 19.75
CA GLU A 547 -28.94 24.26 19.89
C GLU A 547 -28.13 22.95 19.66
N PRO A 548 -28.65 21.78 20.03
CA PRO A 548 -27.96 20.50 19.84
C PRO A 548 -27.51 20.24 18.40
N ASP A 549 -28.25 20.72 17.41
CA ASP A 549 -28.00 20.57 15.97
C ASP A 549 -27.15 21.71 15.36
N SER A 550 -26.86 22.77 16.12
CA SER A 550 -25.92 23.80 15.68
C SER A 550 -24.53 23.20 15.46
N MET A 551 -23.88 23.65 14.39
CA MET A 551 -22.57 23.09 13.94
C MET A 551 -21.43 23.93 14.53
N LEU A 552 -20.39 23.23 14.97
CA LEU A 552 -19.09 23.81 15.34
C LEU A 552 -17.99 23.11 14.56
N THR A 553 -17.19 23.89 13.82
CA THR A 553 -16.01 23.44 13.14
C THR A 553 -14.77 24.15 13.66
N LEU A 554 -13.77 23.38 14.07
CA LEU A 554 -12.44 23.89 14.39
C LEU A 554 -11.50 23.57 13.23
N GLY A 555 -11.14 24.59 12.46
CA GLY A 555 -10.14 24.51 11.41
C GLY A 555 -8.74 24.56 12.02
N PHE A 556 -8.06 23.44 12.08
CA PHE A 556 -6.67 23.37 12.51
C PHE A 556 -5.72 23.70 11.38
N THR A 557 -4.61 24.36 11.72
CA THR A 557 -3.55 24.69 10.76
C THR A 557 -2.18 24.67 11.45
N PHE A 558 -1.15 24.86 10.64
CA PHE A 558 0.23 24.95 11.10
C PHE A 558 0.62 26.42 11.29
N PHE A 559 1.23 26.73 12.42
CA PHE A 559 1.70 28.08 12.73
C PHE A 559 3.21 28.11 12.81
N PRO A 560 3.90 28.89 11.95
CA PRO A 560 5.32 29.17 12.14
C PRO A 560 5.49 30.08 13.38
N GLU A 561 6.35 29.68 14.28
CA GLU A 561 6.70 30.44 15.49
C GLU A 561 7.98 31.25 15.26
N SER A 562 8.19 32.28 16.07
CA SER A 562 9.35 33.17 15.95
C SER A 562 10.71 32.47 16.16
N ASP A 563 10.73 31.32 16.83
CA ASP A 563 11.92 30.49 17.05
C ASP A 563 12.18 29.47 15.91
N GLY A 564 11.41 29.56 14.82
CA GLY A 564 11.52 28.67 13.66
C GLY A 564 10.82 27.32 13.84
N LYS A 565 10.14 27.09 14.97
CA LYS A 565 9.30 25.93 15.15
C LYS A 565 7.97 26.11 14.46
N VAL A 566 7.28 24.99 14.24
CA VAL A 566 5.91 24.99 13.77
C VAL A 566 5.04 24.30 14.82
N THR A 567 3.95 24.93 15.16
CA THR A 567 2.91 24.38 16.04
C THR A 567 1.65 24.07 15.24
N TRP A 568 0.89 23.10 15.69
CA TRP A 568 -0.41 22.78 15.14
C TRP A 568 -1.50 23.23 16.12
N GLY A 569 -2.52 23.94 15.63
CA GLY A 569 -3.55 24.48 16.47
C GLY A 569 -4.74 25.05 15.70
N VAL A 570 -5.73 25.57 16.44
CA VAL A 570 -6.93 26.13 15.84
C VAL A 570 -6.63 27.49 15.19
N GLY A 571 -6.76 27.54 13.88
CA GLY A 571 -6.66 28.77 13.06
C GLY A 571 -8.01 29.41 12.79
N GLN A 572 -9.09 28.64 12.77
CA GLN A 572 -10.44 29.13 12.54
C GLN A 572 -11.43 28.44 13.47
N VAL A 573 -12.34 29.22 14.01
CA VAL A 573 -13.54 28.72 14.66
C VAL A 573 -14.72 29.15 13.82
N TRP A 574 -15.55 28.21 13.40
CA TRP A 574 -16.72 28.45 12.57
C TRP A 574 -17.95 27.82 13.23
N LEU A 575 -19.03 28.57 13.31
CA LEU A 575 -20.30 28.14 13.88
C LEU A 575 -21.44 28.44 12.92
N ALA A 576 -22.30 27.46 12.68
CA ALA A 576 -23.53 27.60 11.92
C ALA A 576 -24.75 27.25 12.79
N GLU A 577 -25.92 27.72 12.42
CA GLU A 577 -27.15 27.41 13.14
C GLU A 577 -27.56 25.98 12.98
N ASP A 578 -27.32 25.39 11.77
CA ASP A 578 -27.47 23.99 11.46
C ASP A 578 -26.58 23.62 10.26
N ASN A 579 -26.62 22.35 9.80
CA ASN A 579 -25.83 21.89 8.69
C ASN A 579 -26.40 22.23 7.29
N HIS A 580 -27.52 22.91 7.22
CA HIS A 580 -28.20 23.32 5.99
C HIS A 580 -28.35 24.84 5.87
N ASP A 581 -28.06 25.55 6.96
CA ASP A 581 -28.29 26.99 7.05
C ASP A 581 -27.05 27.78 6.64
N HIS A 582 -27.28 28.89 5.98
CA HIS A 582 -26.27 29.88 5.64
C HIS A 582 -26.07 30.96 6.73
N HIS A 583 -26.71 30.79 7.90
CA HIS A 583 -26.48 31.62 9.08
C HIS A 583 -25.24 31.13 9.81
N TRP A 584 -24.12 31.84 9.66
CA TRP A 584 -22.90 31.44 10.36
C TRP A 584 -22.03 32.64 10.76
N LEU A 585 -21.20 32.42 11.75
CA LEU A 585 -20.13 33.30 12.17
C LEU A 585 -18.81 32.58 12.20
N SER A 586 -17.72 33.30 11.97
CA SER A 586 -16.39 32.73 12.03
C SER A 586 -15.36 33.71 12.54
N LEU A 587 -14.36 33.21 13.22
CA LEU A 587 -13.14 33.91 13.62
C LEU A 587 -11.95 33.20 13.03
N LEU A 588 -11.19 33.89 12.18
CA LEU A 588 -10.04 33.38 11.47
C LEU A 588 -8.76 34.11 11.92
N ARG A 589 -7.74 33.34 12.30
CA ARG A 589 -6.40 33.84 12.59
C ARG A 589 -5.63 34.05 11.28
N ASN A 590 -5.10 35.26 11.13
CA ASN A 590 -4.23 35.62 10.00
C ASN A 590 -2.87 36.03 10.54
N GLN A 591 -1.83 35.74 9.78
CA GLN A 591 -0.43 35.98 10.14
C GLN A 591 0.25 36.80 9.06
N ALA A 592 1.15 37.71 9.47
CA ALA A 592 1.92 38.51 8.53
C ALA A 592 2.78 37.60 7.62
N PRO A 593 2.70 37.75 6.29
CA PRO A 593 3.46 36.91 5.39
C PRO A 593 4.94 37.26 5.39
N PRO A 594 5.84 36.28 5.18
CA PRO A 594 7.23 36.56 4.82
C PRO A 594 7.28 37.20 3.43
N ALA A 595 8.40 37.86 3.13
CA ALA A 595 8.54 38.65 1.90
C ALA A 595 8.52 37.82 0.60
N ASP A 596 8.83 36.54 0.70
CA ASP A 596 8.88 35.57 -0.39
C ASP A 596 7.57 34.82 -0.64
N LEU A 597 6.50 35.10 0.13
CA LEU A 597 5.19 34.50 -0.10
C LEU A 597 4.52 35.12 -1.33
N ASP A 598 3.56 34.39 -1.92
CA ASP A 598 2.86 34.82 -3.12
C ASP A 598 2.12 36.17 -2.95
N ASP A 599 1.96 36.89 -4.05
CA ASP A 599 1.34 38.23 -4.07
C ASP A 599 -0.13 38.22 -3.63
N SER A 600 -0.83 37.11 -3.76
CA SER A 600 -2.25 37.00 -3.42
C SER A 600 -2.46 37.10 -1.92
N TYR A 601 -1.68 36.35 -1.14
CA TYR A 601 -1.73 36.42 0.31
C TYR A 601 -1.19 37.75 0.84
N GLN A 602 -0.13 38.30 0.24
CA GLN A 602 0.36 39.63 0.60
C GLN A 602 -0.65 40.72 0.37
N SER A 603 -1.39 40.66 -0.75
CA SER A 603 -2.49 41.59 -1.05
C SER A 603 -3.64 41.46 -0.05
N PHE A 604 -4.00 40.21 0.27
CA PHE A 604 -4.99 39.92 1.32
C PHE A 604 -4.56 40.50 2.66
N TRP A 605 -3.34 40.25 3.12
CA TRP A 605 -2.83 40.80 4.39
C TRP A 605 -2.86 42.32 4.44
N LYS A 606 -2.46 43.00 3.35
CA LYS A 606 -2.54 44.48 3.26
C LYS A 606 -3.95 44.98 3.45
N LYS A 607 -4.96 44.34 2.86
CA LYS A 607 -6.39 44.71 3.02
C LYS A 607 -6.84 44.51 4.47
N VAL A 608 -6.44 43.43 5.12
CA VAL A 608 -6.77 43.13 6.51
C VAL A 608 -6.16 44.20 7.44
N VAL A 609 -4.86 44.48 7.32
CA VAL A 609 -4.13 45.43 8.15
C VAL A 609 -4.72 46.82 7.97
N SER A 610 -5.01 47.27 6.75
CA SER A 610 -5.55 48.59 6.45
C SER A 610 -7.07 48.68 6.58
N ARG A 611 -7.74 47.60 6.99
CA ARG A 611 -9.22 47.52 7.11
C ARG A 611 -9.95 47.96 5.84
N GLN A 612 -9.41 47.64 4.70
CA GLN A 612 -10.04 47.86 3.40
C GLN A 612 -11.18 46.87 3.17
N HIS A 613 -12.16 47.28 2.37
CA HIS A 613 -13.23 46.38 1.97
C HIS A 613 -12.69 45.04 1.44
N PRO A 614 -13.24 43.90 1.89
CA PRO A 614 -14.47 43.71 2.69
C PRO A 614 -14.26 43.69 4.21
N TYR A 615 -13.11 44.15 4.76
CA TYR A 615 -12.77 44.11 6.21
C TYR A 615 -13.04 45.43 6.95
N ASP A 616 -13.85 46.27 6.39
CA ASP A 616 -14.20 47.63 6.87
C ASP A 616 -15.43 47.68 7.78
N ALA A 617 -15.97 46.52 8.17
CA ALA A 617 -17.20 46.36 8.92
C ALA A 617 -18.44 47.01 8.22
N LEU A 618 -18.45 47.03 6.90
CA LEU A 618 -19.61 47.35 6.06
C LEU A 618 -20.20 46.09 5.49
N ALA A 619 -21.53 45.94 5.54
CA ALA A 619 -22.18 44.79 4.94
C ALA A 619 -22.20 44.90 3.41
N TYR A 620 -22.05 43.74 2.75
CA TYR A 620 -22.10 43.61 1.29
C TYR A 620 -22.85 42.33 0.92
N ASN A 621 -23.39 42.31 -0.29
CA ASN A 621 -24.07 41.12 -0.81
C ASN A 621 -23.14 40.34 -1.73
N GLU A 622 -23.13 39.06 -1.55
CA GLU A 622 -22.42 38.13 -2.42
C GLU A 622 -23.28 36.89 -2.61
N SER A 623 -23.63 36.60 -3.87
CA SER A 623 -24.60 35.55 -4.21
C SER A 623 -25.96 35.84 -3.56
N ASP A 624 -26.49 34.90 -2.80
CA ASP A 624 -27.75 34.95 -2.08
C ASP A 624 -27.59 35.29 -0.58
N MET A 625 -26.43 35.82 -0.19
CA MET A 625 -26.08 36.11 1.20
C MET A 625 -25.67 37.56 1.42
N THR A 626 -25.98 38.09 2.58
CA THR A 626 -25.38 39.31 3.10
C THR A 626 -24.25 38.96 4.06
N LYS A 627 -23.09 39.54 3.83
CA LYS A 627 -21.84 39.31 4.55
C LYS A 627 -21.36 40.61 5.21
N ILE A 628 -20.74 40.48 6.38
CA ILE A 628 -20.03 41.57 7.04
C ILE A 628 -18.77 41.03 7.70
N ASN A 629 -17.63 41.63 7.38
CA ASN A 629 -16.35 41.22 7.92
C ASN A 629 -15.66 42.38 8.64
N ALA A 630 -14.95 42.09 9.72
CA ALA A 630 -14.21 43.08 10.48
C ALA A 630 -12.90 42.51 11.00
N VAL A 631 -11.94 43.39 11.24
CA VAL A 631 -10.66 43.02 11.89
C VAL A 631 -10.82 43.20 13.40
N VAL A 632 -10.43 42.16 14.14
CA VAL A 632 -10.32 42.21 15.60
C VAL A 632 -8.97 42.82 15.94
N PRO A 633 -8.93 43.98 16.59
CA PRO A 633 -7.69 44.66 16.93
C PRO A 633 -6.91 43.84 17.97
N PRO A 634 -5.57 43.66 17.81
CA PRO A 634 -4.73 43.15 18.88
C PRO A 634 -4.58 44.21 20.00
N PRO A 635 -4.27 43.79 21.22
CA PRO A 635 -3.92 44.75 22.26
C PRO A 635 -2.55 45.37 21.91
N HIS A 636 -2.51 46.68 21.63
CA HIS A 636 -1.33 47.55 21.66
C HIS A 636 -0.22 47.42 20.59
N ASP A 637 -0.48 47.02 19.34
CA ASP A 637 0.56 46.96 18.31
C ASP A 637 0.24 47.77 17.05
N ASP A 638 1.15 48.68 16.64
CA ASP A 638 1.05 49.46 15.40
C ASP A 638 1.40 48.63 14.13
N LYS A 639 2.11 47.49 14.30
CA LYS A 639 2.50 46.56 13.25
C LYS A 639 2.28 45.12 13.69
N PRO A 640 1.05 44.65 13.73
CA PRO A 640 0.75 43.34 14.23
C PRO A 640 1.34 42.23 13.33
N SER A 641 1.96 41.23 13.95
CA SER A 641 2.36 40.00 13.27
C SER A 641 1.18 39.04 13.09
N VAL A 642 0.14 39.18 13.90
CA VAL A 642 -1.08 38.36 13.89
C VAL A 642 -2.31 39.26 14.01
N LEU A 643 -3.31 38.98 13.22
CA LEU A 643 -4.63 39.60 13.28
C LEU A 643 -5.73 38.54 13.17
N TYR A 644 -6.85 38.81 13.86
CA TYR A 644 -8.05 37.99 13.65
C TYR A 644 -9.06 38.74 12.80
N THR A 645 -9.70 38.03 11.88
CA THR A 645 -10.87 38.54 11.13
C THR A 645 -12.13 37.85 11.63
N ALA A 646 -13.15 38.64 11.87
CA ALA A 646 -14.48 38.17 12.26
C ALA A 646 -15.41 38.27 11.06
N TYR A 647 -16.25 37.27 10.89
CA TYR A 647 -17.22 37.15 9.80
C TYR A 647 -18.58 36.83 10.36
N VAL A 648 -19.62 37.49 9.81
CA VAL A 648 -21.03 37.15 10.05
C VAL A 648 -21.74 37.08 8.72
N TYR A 649 -22.39 35.96 8.44
CA TYR A 649 -23.07 35.66 7.17
C TYR A 649 -24.53 35.32 7.45
N GLN A 650 -25.42 35.87 6.62
CA GLN A 650 -26.87 35.70 6.74
C GLN A 650 -27.47 35.50 5.33
N PRO A 651 -28.45 34.60 5.15
CA PRO A 651 -29.10 34.41 3.87
C PRO A 651 -29.93 35.63 3.47
N GLY A 652 -30.08 35.84 2.17
CA GLY A 652 -30.83 36.92 1.56
C GLY A 652 -30.20 38.30 1.81
N THR A 653 -30.96 39.34 1.49
CA THR A 653 -30.53 40.74 1.69
C THR A 653 -30.93 41.20 3.08
N GLN A 654 -29.95 41.55 3.90
CA GLN A 654 -30.12 42.00 5.27
C GLN A 654 -29.83 43.49 5.40
N PRO A 655 -30.55 44.22 6.29
CA PRO A 655 -30.27 45.65 6.57
C PRO A 655 -28.85 45.86 7.11
N GLN A 656 -28.15 46.88 6.60
CA GLN A 656 -26.80 47.26 7.06
C GLN A 656 -26.73 47.43 8.59
N ALA A 657 -27.73 48.01 9.19
CA ALA A 657 -27.76 48.26 10.63
C ALA A 657 -27.82 46.96 11.45
N GLU A 658 -28.58 45.96 11.00
CA GLU A 658 -28.67 44.67 11.67
C GLU A 658 -27.35 43.88 11.58
N MET A 659 -26.76 43.83 10.40
CA MET A 659 -25.45 43.18 10.20
C MET A 659 -24.37 43.87 11.05
N LYS A 660 -24.39 45.22 11.09
CA LYS A 660 -23.48 46.01 11.93
C LYS A 660 -23.65 45.69 13.41
N GLN A 661 -24.89 45.59 13.89
CA GLN A 661 -25.19 45.24 15.28
C GLN A 661 -24.64 43.82 15.62
N LYS A 662 -24.78 42.86 14.73
CA LYS A 662 -24.28 41.48 14.93
C LYS A 662 -22.75 41.44 15.00
N ILE A 663 -22.05 42.06 14.04
CA ILE A 663 -20.59 42.07 14.07
C ILE A 663 -20.03 42.81 15.29
N ASP A 664 -20.63 43.94 15.69
CA ASP A 664 -20.23 44.68 16.87
C ASP A 664 -20.48 43.90 18.17
N ALA A 665 -21.55 43.12 18.26
CA ALA A 665 -21.86 42.25 19.37
C ALA A 665 -20.82 41.12 19.47
N LEU A 666 -20.38 40.55 18.34
CA LEU A 666 -19.30 39.55 18.29
C LEU A 666 -17.99 40.19 18.77
N LEU A 667 -17.57 41.31 18.15
CA LEU A 667 -16.28 41.96 18.43
C LEU A 667 -16.14 42.41 19.88
N LYS A 668 -17.21 42.84 20.51
CA LYS A 668 -17.24 43.28 21.92
C LYS A 668 -16.82 42.15 22.87
N ASN A 669 -17.07 40.92 22.50
CA ASN A 669 -16.86 39.74 23.33
C ASN A 669 -15.64 38.90 22.90
N VAL A 670 -14.88 39.38 21.90
CA VAL A 670 -13.64 38.72 21.45
C VAL A 670 -12.46 39.31 22.20
N LYS A 671 -11.59 38.41 22.70
CA LYS A 671 -10.33 38.79 23.36
C LYS A 671 -9.19 38.03 22.69
N VAL A 672 -8.34 38.73 21.97
CA VAL A 672 -7.08 38.21 21.47
C VAL A 672 -6.08 38.17 22.62
N LYS A 673 -5.38 37.03 22.80
CA LYS A 673 -4.45 36.78 23.91
C LYS A 673 -3.00 36.69 23.46
N GLU A 674 -2.76 36.32 22.17
CA GLU A 674 -1.44 36.33 21.56
C GLU A 674 -1.08 37.73 21.05
N GLN A 675 0.23 38.03 21.06
CA GLN A 675 0.80 39.31 20.59
C GLN A 675 1.44 39.16 19.22
#